data_3c0493efe30e351c3819c81075c8d867
#
_entry.id   3c0493efe30e351c3819c81075c8d867
#
_cell.length_a   1.000
_cell.length_b   1.000
_cell.length_c   1.000
_cell.angle_alpha   90.00
_cell.angle_beta   90.00
_cell.angle_gamma   90.00
#
_symmetry.space_group_name_H-M   'P 1'
#
loop_
_entity.id
_entity.type
_entity.pdbx_description
1 polymer ?
#
loop_
_entity_poly.entity_id
_entity_poly.type
_entity_poly.pdbx_seq_one_letter_code
_entity_poly.pdbx_strand_id
1 'polypeptide(L)'
;MVTPPPSTYRLQIRKSFTLDDAAAVVGYLRELGVGAVYLSPILQSTTGSDHGYDTTDPLRIDTDRGGESGWSALLAAATDAGLQVVVDIVPNHLGISAARENPYWWDVLTHGRESPYAAWFDIDWSRPITVPVLGDDAVLSVADGELAYYEHRFPLAPGSWAAGDDPDAVHERQHYRLVHHSRGDAELSYRRFFTVTTLAGVRQEDPAVFEATHRRVASMIAEGVAGLRVDHPDGLVDPGEYQERLARLAPDAWITVEKILEPGERLPDWPVAGTTGYDAMREVNGVFVDLAGEAAATERYRRLTGDGLTSTEHVEQGKRMILDRLLVAEVRRIAGLAPDVADADAAIAEVAIAFGVYRSYLPDGVADLDKALVLAEQRRPELAAALATLSPRLHDPADELARRFQQLSGATMAKGTEDTAFYRYARFIALNEVGADAGEFGIGLDDFHALQQVRQQGQPLSMTSLSTHDTERGEDVRARLAVLAELGEEWERFAAAVVARAEGSNAAFAYFLAQTLVGVGAVEDRDRLHAYAEKAMREASQETRWTAVDEEYERGVQALIDLAYDDAALRDGWERLLALVEEPGWSNALGQKLVQLTMPGVPDVYQGTELWEDSLVDPDNRRPVDFAERRRLLASLTGTPRVDGSGAAKLWVTTTALRLRRDRPELFGSYAPVPVTGSGAQHAIAYDRGGALTVATRLPVGLARAGGWGDTVLGLEGGWTDVLSGHAYDGPVRLADLLASLPVALLVR
;
A
#
# COMPACT_ATOMS: atom_id res chain seq x y z
N MET A 1 10.71 -19.63 20.04
CA MET A 1 10.62 -19.39 18.56
C MET A 1 9.25 -18.81 18.32
N VAL A 2 9.21 -17.68 17.63
CA VAL A 2 7.94 -17.06 17.19
C VAL A 2 7.15 -18.09 16.36
N THR A 3 5.87 -18.29 16.71
CA THR A 3 4.98 -19.16 15.91
C THR A 3 4.12 -18.24 15.02
N PRO A 4 4.45 -18.09 13.73
CA PRO A 4 3.66 -17.26 12.84
C PRO A 4 2.28 -17.88 12.65
N PRO A 5 1.25 -17.07 12.36
CA PRO A 5 -0.03 -17.60 11.91
C PRO A 5 0.13 -18.32 10.57
N PRO A 6 -0.63 -19.38 10.30
CA PRO A 6 -0.60 -20.04 8.98
C PRO A 6 -1.09 -19.13 7.85
N SER A 7 -1.93 -18.15 8.18
CA SER A 7 -2.45 -17.11 7.30
C SER A 7 -3.13 -16.02 8.11
N THR A 8 -3.35 -14.84 7.51
CA THR A 8 -4.10 -13.73 8.09
C THR A 8 -5.31 -13.38 7.22
N TYR A 9 -6.29 -12.71 7.83
CA TYR A 9 -7.40 -12.07 7.14
C TYR A 9 -7.54 -10.66 7.69
N ARG A 10 -7.30 -9.66 6.84
CA ARG A 10 -7.35 -8.25 7.23
C ARG A 10 -8.77 -7.76 7.30
N LEU A 11 -9.18 -7.19 8.45
CA LEU A 11 -10.43 -6.48 8.70
C LEU A 11 -10.17 -4.99 8.92
N GLN A 12 -10.92 -4.15 8.23
CA GLN A 12 -10.91 -2.70 8.42
C GLN A 12 -11.91 -2.34 9.52
N ILE A 13 -11.38 -2.08 10.71
CA ILE A 13 -12.17 -1.72 11.90
C ILE A 13 -12.46 -0.23 11.86
N ARG A 14 -13.74 0.11 11.94
CA ARG A 14 -14.24 1.48 11.87
C ARG A 14 -15.60 1.60 12.57
N LYS A 15 -16.15 2.80 12.63
CA LYS A 15 -17.46 3.05 13.27
C LYS A 15 -18.61 2.21 12.67
N SER A 16 -18.59 1.95 11.37
CA SER A 16 -19.60 1.15 10.67
C SER A 16 -19.30 -0.35 10.64
N PHE A 17 -18.14 -0.78 11.14
CA PHE A 17 -17.75 -2.18 11.33
C PHE A 17 -16.80 -2.25 12.52
N THR A 18 -17.36 -2.46 13.69
CA THR A 18 -16.70 -2.38 14.99
C THR A 18 -15.97 -3.69 15.35
N LEU A 19 -15.28 -3.68 16.48
CA LEU A 19 -14.69 -4.89 17.07
C LEU A 19 -15.75 -5.94 17.44
N ASP A 20 -16.97 -5.52 17.80
CA ASP A 20 -18.10 -6.44 18.04
C ASP A 20 -18.56 -7.10 16.71
N ASP A 21 -18.61 -6.34 15.61
CA ASP A 21 -18.92 -6.87 14.28
C ASP A 21 -17.82 -7.84 13.82
N ALA A 22 -16.56 -7.50 14.08
CA ALA A 22 -15.42 -8.39 13.81
C ALA A 22 -15.52 -9.69 14.62
N ALA A 23 -15.90 -9.63 15.91
CA ALA A 23 -16.15 -10.82 16.73
C ALA A 23 -17.25 -11.71 16.13
N ALA A 24 -18.31 -11.12 15.57
CA ALA A 24 -19.42 -11.85 14.95
C ALA A 24 -19.03 -12.60 13.67
N VAL A 25 -17.95 -12.20 12.98
CA VAL A 25 -17.46 -12.86 11.74
C VAL A 25 -16.34 -13.87 11.98
N VAL A 26 -15.78 -13.95 13.18
CA VAL A 26 -14.70 -14.89 13.53
C VAL A 26 -15.03 -16.33 13.16
N GLY A 27 -16.28 -16.78 13.38
CA GLY A 27 -16.74 -18.10 12.99
C GLY A 27 -16.63 -18.36 11.50
N TYR A 28 -16.98 -17.39 10.65
CA TYR A 28 -16.82 -17.46 9.21
C TYR A 28 -15.31 -17.56 8.82
N LEU A 29 -14.46 -16.75 9.42
CA LEU A 29 -13.02 -16.76 9.16
C LEU A 29 -12.41 -18.12 9.50
N ARG A 30 -12.84 -18.73 10.61
CA ARG A 30 -12.44 -20.09 10.97
C ARG A 30 -12.88 -21.12 9.93
N GLU A 31 -14.12 -21.02 9.44
CA GLU A 31 -14.65 -21.90 8.40
C GLU A 31 -13.93 -21.70 7.06
N LEU A 32 -13.58 -20.47 6.71
CA LEU A 32 -12.79 -20.13 5.53
C LEU A 32 -11.39 -20.79 5.57
N GLY A 33 -10.83 -21.01 6.75
CA GLY A 33 -9.52 -21.64 6.93
C GLY A 33 -8.42 -20.68 7.40
N VAL A 34 -8.78 -19.46 7.76
CA VAL A 34 -7.87 -18.43 8.26
C VAL A 34 -7.21 -18.87 9.58
N GLY A 35 -5.97 -18.46 9.79
CA GLY A 35 -5.22 -18.71 11.02
C GLY A 35 -5.23 -17.55 12.01
N ALA A 36 -5.33 -16.31 11.52
CA ALA A 36 -5.37 -15.13 12.38
C ALA A 36 -6.30 -14.04 11.84
N VAL A 37 -6.97 -13.33 12.74
CA VAL A 37 -7.65 -12.07 12.45
C VAL A 37 -6.59 -10.96 12.48
N TYR A 38 -6.47 -10.20 11.41
CA TYR A 38 -5.56 -9.07 11.30
C TYR A 38 -6.35 -7.76 11.23
N LEU A 39 -6.17 -6.90 12.22
CA LEU A 39 -6.95 -5.69 12.42
C LEU A 39 -6.22 -4.47 11.86
N SER A 40 -6.95 -3.58 11.20
CA SER A 40 -6.50 -2.19 11.00
C SER A 40 -6.27 -1.50 12.35
N PRO A 41 -5.65 -0.29 12.40
CA PRO A 41 -5.40 0.38 13.68
C PRO A 41 -6.66 0.56 14.51
N ILE A 42 -6.60 0.16 15.79
CA ILE A 42 -7.75 0.15 16.72
C ILE A 42 -7.57 1.10 17.92
N LEU A 43 -6.42 1.78 18.02
CA LEU A 43 -6.22 2.77 19.07
C LEU A 43 -7.02 4.04 18.77
N GLN A 44 -7.30 4.84 19.81
CA GLN A 44 -8.17 6.01 19.69
C GLN A 44 -7.68 6.93 18.59
N SER A 45 -8.48 7.11 17.57
CA SER A 45 -8.23 7.95 16.40
C SER A 45 -9.07 9.23 16.44
N THR A 46 -8.83 10.13 15.48
CA THR A 46 -9.66 11.33 15.29
C THR A 46 -11.11 10.94 15.06
N THR A 47 -12.04 11.69 15.65
CA THR A 47 -13.48 11.46 15.50
C THR A 47 -13.88 11.40 14.02
N GLY A 48 -14.55 10.32 13.62
CA GLY A 48 -14.98 10.11 12.23
C GLY A 48 -13.95 9.48 11.32
N SER A 49 -12.77 9.12 11.82
CA SER A 49 -11.73 8.42 11.05
C SER A 49 -12.22 7.04 10.58
N ASP A 50 -12.18 6.81 9.28
CA ASP A 50 -12.54 5.52 8.66
C ASP A 50 -11.37 4.53 8.59
N HIS A 51 -10.12 4.98 8.85
CA HIS A 51 -8.91 4.19 8.69
C HIS A 51 -8.16 3.92 9.99
N GLY A 52 -8.12 4.87 10.96
CA GLY A 52 -7.47 4.72 12.26
C GLY A 52 -5.97 5.05 12.28
N TYR A 53 -5.37 5.43 11.16
CA TYR A 53 -3.95 5.83 11.10
C TYR A 53 -3.67 7.21 11.69
N ASP A 54 -4.69 7.96 12.02
CA ASP A 54 -4.65 9.27 12.67
C ASP A 54 -4.90 9.17 14.19
N THR A 55 -4.19 8.27 14.85
CA THR A 55 -4.27 8.01 16.29
C THR A 55 -4.08 9.29 17.10
N THR A 56 -5.04 9.62 17.97
CA THR A 56 -4.97 10.79 18.88
C THR A 56 -4.57 10.41 20.30
N ASP A 57 -4.85 9.16 20.71
CA ASP A 57 -4.44 8.63 22.00
C ASP A 57 -3.96 7.16 21.87
N PRO A 58 -2.63 6.90 21.96
CA PRO A 58 -2.09 5.56 21.82
C PRO A 58 -2.31 4.66 23.05
N LEU A 59 -2.97 5.17 24.11
CA LEU A 59 -3.10 4.44 25.37
C LEU A 59 -4.45 3.76 25.58
N ARG A 60 -5.38 3.87 24.64
CA ARG A 60 -6.72 3.26 24.75
C ARG A 60 -7.26 2.79 23.41
N ILE A 61 -8.18 1.84 23.45
CA ILE A 61 -8.94 1.38 22.30
C ILE A 61 -9.98 2.47 21.92
N ASP A 62 -10.13 2.68 20.63
CA ASP A 62 -11.07 3.65 20.08
C ASP A 62 -12.52 3.31 20.44
N THR A 63 -13.21 4.27 21.06
CA THR A 63 -14.59 4.09 21.52
C THR A 63 -15.59 3.95 20.36
N ASP A 64 -15.36 4.63 19.24
CA ASP A 64 -16.19 4.51 18.04
C ASP A 64 -16.01 3.16 17.33
N ARG A 65 -14.90 2.47 17.60
CA ARG A 65 -14.56 1.13 17.07
C ARG A 65 -14.99 -0.01 18.01
N GLY A 66 -15.71 0.27 19.12
CA GLY A 66 -16.21 -0.71 20.08
C GLY A 66 -15.53 -0.65 21.45
N GLY A 67 -14.44 0.12 21.60
CA GLY A 67 -13.74 0.32 22.87
C GLY A 67 -13.20 -0.97 23.49
N GLU A 68 -12.90 -0.91 24.79
CA GLU A 68 -12.34 -2.06 25.54
C GLU A 68 -13.32 -3.25 25.62
N SER A 69 -14.63 -3.01 25.55
CA SER A 69 -15.63 -4.08 25.56
C SER A 69 -15.62 -4.89 24.26
N GLY A 70 -15.62 -4.19 23.11
CA GLY A 70 -15.53 -4.83 21.79
C GLY A 70 -14.20 -5.56 21.61
N TRP A 71 -13.10 -4.96 22.11
CA TRP A 71 -11.80 -5.63 22.14
C TRP A 71 -11.83 -6.96 22.91
N SER A 72 -12.39 -6.95 24.12
CA SER A 72 -12.52 -8.16 24.93
C SER A 72 -13.42 -9.21 24.25
N ALA A 73 -14.49 -8.79 23.61
CA ALA A 73 -15.39 -9.68 22.86
C ALA A 73 -14.68 -10.34 21.68
N LEU A 74 -13.89 -9.56 20.90
CA LEU A 74 -13.13 -10.09 19.78
C LEU A 74 -12.07 -11.10 20.23
N LEU A 75 -11.30 -10.78 21.29
CA LEU A 75 -10.29 -11.69 21.82
C LEU A 75 -10.90 -13.01 22.29
N ALA A 76 -12.03 -12.95 22.99
CA ALA A 76 -12.76 -14.14 23.41
C ALA A 76 -13.22 -14.97 22.22
N ALA A 77 -13.86 -14.34 21.21
CA ALA A 77 -14.31 -15.03 20.02
C ALA A 77 -13.16 -15.67 19.22
N ALA A 78 -12.04 -14.97 19.07
CA ALA A 78 -10.86 -15.48 18.39
C ALA A 78 -10.26 -16.69 19.14
N THR A 79 -10.14 -16.58 20.48
CA THR A 79 -9.64 -17.67 21.33
C THR A 79 -10.54 -18.90 21.23
N ASP A 80 -11.84 -18.75 21.34
CA ASP A 80 -12.82 -19.83 21.25
C ASP A 80 -12.80 -20.52 19.87
N ALA A 81 -12.55 -19.75 18.81
CA ALA A 81 -12.39 -20.27 17.46
C ALA A 81 -10.98 -20.85 17.18
N GLY A 82 -10.01 -20.66 18.06
CA GLY A 82 -8.61 -21.04 17.87
C GLY A 82 -7.91 -20.22 16.80
N LEU A 83 -8.30 -18.94 16.63
CA LEU A 83 -7.63 -17.97 15.77
C LEU A 83 -6.68 -17.09 16.60
N GLN A 84 -5.56 -16.75 16.00
CA GLN A 84 -4.66 -15.73 16.53
C GLN A 84 -5.19 -14.33 16.21
N VAL A 85 -4.63 -13.29 16.86
CA VAL A 85 -4.93 -11.88 16.57
C VAL A 85 -3.63 -11.16 16.24
N VAL A 86 -3.64 -10.40 15.14
CA VAL A 86 -2.58 -9.50 14.70
C VAL A 86 -3.11 -8.08 14.68
N VAL A 87 -2.33 -7.13 15.20
CA VAL A 87 -2.75 -5.72 15.31
C VAL A 87 -1.80 -4.82 14.51
N ASP A 88 -2.38 -3.88 13.80
CA ASP A 88 -1.66 -2.81 13.11
C ASP A 88 -1.37 -1.66 14.09
N ILE A 89 -0.11 -1.25 14.21
CA ILE A 89 0.32 -0.16 15.09
C ILE A 89 0.99 0.96 14.30
N VAL A 90 0.74 2.19 14.73
CA VAL A 90 1.18 3.42 14.03
C VAL A 90 2.16 4.20 14.91
N PRO A 91 3.46 3.86 14.90
CA PRO A 91 4.43 4.49 15.81
C PRO A 91 4.92 5.86 15.34
N ASN A 92 4.90 6.13 14.03
CA ASN A 92 5.59 7.27 13.44
C ASN A 92 4.96 8.63 13.77
N HIS A 93 3.63 8.69 13.96
CA HIS A 93 2.92 9.97 14.08
C HIS A 93 1.65 9.85 14.93
N LEU A 94 1.11 11.00 15.35
CA LEU A 94 -0.18 11.15 16.01
C LEU A 94 -1.04 12.18 15.27
N GLY A 95 -2.36 11.94 15.25
CA GLY A 95 -3.37 12.85 14.69
C GLY A 95 -3.53 14.11 15.55
N ILE A 96 -3.50 15.27 14.89
CA ILE A 96 -3.62 16.60 15.53
C ILE A 96 -4.63 17.51 14.84
N SER A 97 -5.45 16.99 13.92
CA SER A 97 -6.45 17.75 13.16
C SER A 97 -7.46 18.45 14.07
N ALA A 98 -7.91 17.77 15.10
CA ALA A 98 -8.73 18.29 16.17
C ALA A 98 -7.88 18.35 17.46
N ALA A 99 -7.24 19.49 17.73
CA ALA A 99 -6.27 19.62 18.82
C ALA A 99 -6.81 19.14 20.18
N ARG A 100 -8.13 19.33 20.45
CA ARG A 100 -8.79 18.86 21.69
C ARG A 100 -8.82 17.33 21.84
N GLU A 101 -8.81 16.59 20.74
CA GLU A 101 -8.91 15.14 20.77
C GLU A 101 -7.56 14.47 21.08
N ASN A 102 -6.46 15.21 20.92
CA ASN A 102 -5.13 14.75 21.27
C ASN A 102 -4.64 15.46 22.55
N PRO A 103 -4.75 14.83 23.74
CA PRO A 103 -4.42 15.48 25.01
C PRO A 103 -2.95 15.84 25.13
N TYR A 104 -2.07 15.13 24.46
CA TYR A 104 -0.62 15.37 24.45
C TYR A 104 -0.26 16.62 23.64
N TRP A 105 -0.85 16.74 22.44
CA TRP A 105 -0.68 17.92 21.58
C TRP A 105 -1.33 19.15 22.20
N TRP A 106 -2.51 19.00 22.80
CA TRP A 106 -3.19 20.06 23.52
C TRP A 106 -2.33 20.65 24.63
N ASP A 107 -1.70 19.78 25.43
CA ASP A 107 -0.81 20.21 26.51
C ASP A 107 0.45 20.92 25.97
N VAL A 108 1.02 20.41 24.85
CA VAL A 108 2.16 21.05 24.16
C VAL A 108 1.79 22.44 23.64
N LEU A 109 0.62 22.63 23.06
CA LEU A 109 0.16 23.94 22.62
C LEU A 109 -0.08 24.88 23.81
N THR A 110 -0.52 24.35 24.97
CA THR A 110 -0.78 25.12 26.20
C THR A 110 0.51 25.60 26.87
N HIS A 111 1.52 24.74 27.01
CA HIS A 111 2.69 24.96 27.85
C HIS A 111 4.00 25.13 27.06
N GLY A 112 3.97 24.90 25.73
CA GLY A 112 5.16 24.96 24.88
C GLY A 112 6.22 23.93 25.30
N ARG A 113 7.47 24.38 25.43
CA ARG A 113 8.61 23.55 25.87
C ARG A 113 8.50 23.01 27.29
N GLU A 114 7.68 23.63 28.14
CA GLU A 114 7.48 23.21 29.53
C GLU A 114 6.49 22.06 29.67
N SER A 115 5.80 21.69 28.60
CA SER A 115 4.93 20.50 28.55
C SER A 115 5.72 19.22 28.84
N PRO A 116 5.23 18.32 29.69
CA PRO A 116 5.82 16.98 29.86
C PRO A 116 5.82 16.16 28.57
N TYR A 117 5.01 16.56 27.58
CA TYR A 117 4.90 15.90 26.28
C TYR A 117 5.69 16.61 25.17
N ALA A 118 6.44 17.67 25.48
CA ALA A 118 7.22 18.41 24.51
C ALA A 118 8.26 17.52 23.79
N ALA A 119 8.78 16.52 24.48
CA ALA A 119 9.72 15.54 23.93
C ALA A 119 9.05 14.47 23.02
N TRP A 120 7.72 14.34 23.05
CA TRP A 120 6.99 13.36 22.23
C TRP A 120 7.03 13.70 20.75
N PHE A 121 6.99 14.99 20.43
CA PHE A 121 6.87 15.46 19.05
C PHE A 121 8.20 16.03 18.55
N ASP A 122 8.48 15.80 17.28
CA ASP A 122 9.66 16.33 16.62
C ASP A 122 9.43 17.78 16.15
N ILE A 123 9.56 18.73 17.10
CA ILE A 123 9.28 20.14 16.90
C ILE A 123 10.58 20.95 16.82
N ASP A 124 10.66 21.87 15.86
CA ASP A 124 11.66 22.94 15.83
C ASP A 124 11.26 24.06 16.83
N TRP A 125 11.86 24.01 18.00
CA TRP A 125 11.61 24.93 19.08
C TRP A 125 12.30 26.30 18.93
N SER A 126 12.95 26.60 17.82
CA SER A 126 13.57 27.90 17.60
C SER A 126 12.53 29.02 17.37
N ARG A 127 11.29 28.64 17.10
CA ARG A 127 10.14 29.51 16.83
C ARG A 127 8.84 28.91 17.40
N PRO A 128 7.74 29.69 17.44
CA PRO A 128 6.43 29.17 17.81
C PRO A 128 6.00 28.01 16.87
N ILE A 129 5.18 27.10 17.40
CA ILE A 129 4.64 25.98 16.61
C ILE A 129 3.75 26.54 15.50
N THR A 130 4.04 26.22 14.25
CA THR A 130 3.24 26.65 13.09
C THR A 130 2.05 25.70 12.92
N VAL A 131 0.82 26.20 13.01
CA VAL A 131 -0.42 25.43 12.82
C VAL A 131 -1.16 25.97 11.58
N PRO A 132 -1.07 25.31 10.41
CA PRO A 132 -1.63 25.78 9.15
C PRO A 132 -3.10 25.41 9.02
N VAL A 133 -4.00 26.25 9.53
CA VAL A 133 -5.44 25.96 9.60
C VAL A 133 -6.30 27.12 9.06
N LEU A 134 -5.77 28.34 8.94
CA LEU A 134 -6.54 29.51 8.55
C LEU A 134 -6.81 29.53 7.03
N GLY A 135 -7.99 30.03 6.64
CA GLY A 135 -8.33 30.42 5.27
C GLY A 135 -8.17 31.91 5.03
N ASP A 136 -8.59 32.39 3.83
CA ASP A 136 -8.44 33.78 3.40
C ASP A 136 -9.18 34.79 4.28
N ASP A 137 -10.37 34.43 4.77
CA ASP A 137 -11.23 35.30 5.58
C ASP A 137 -11.16 34.93 7.08
N ALA A 138 -9.97 34.64 7.58
CA ALA A 138 -9.77 34.19 8.95
C ALA A 138 -10.10 35.28 9.98
N VAL A 139 -11.07 35.02 10.85
CA VAL A 139 -11.41 35.83 12.00
C VAL A 139 -11.27 34.98 13.26
N LEU A 140 -10.36 35.34 14.13
CA LEU A 140 -10.16 34.67 15.42
C LEU A 140 -11.10 35.22 16.47
N SER A 141 -11.48 34.37 17.41
CA SER A 141 -12.22 34.77 18.60
C SER A 141 -11.70 34.04 19.83
N VAL A 142 -11.97 34.59 21.02
CA VAL A 142 -11.74 33.91 22.28
C VAL A 142 -13.10 33.52 22.85
N ALA A 143 -13.33 32.24 23.01
CA ALA A 143 -14.57 31.69 23.56
C ALA A 143 -14.25 30.59 24.57
N ASP A 144 -14.90 30.62 25.73
CA ASP A 144 -14.75 29.64 26.82
C ASP A 144 -13.31 29.42 27.30
N GLY A 145 -12.46 30.45 27.18
CA GLY A 145 -11.05 30.36 27.58
C GLY A 145 -10.16 29.66 26.54
N GLU A 146 -10.58 29.62 25.30
CA GLU A 146 -9.86 29.04 24.17
C GLU A 146 -9.83 29.99 22.97
N LEU A 147 -8.81 29.87 22.15
CA LEU A 147 -8.76 30.51 20.83
C LEU A 147 -9.60 29.68 19.85
N ALA A 148 -10.54 30.33 19.17
CA ALA A 148 -11.48 29.68 18.26
C ALA A 148 -11.34 30.20 16.83
N TYR A 149 -11.40 29.28 15.87
CA TYR A 149 -11.52 29.53 14.45
C TYR A 149 -12.50 28.52 13.84
N TYR A 150 -13.68 28.95 13.45
CA TYR A 150 -14.82 28.07 13.10
C TYR A 150 -15.03 26.98 14.17
N GLU A 151 -14.99 25.67 13.77
CA GLU A 151 -15.05 24.52 14.67
C GLU A 151 -13.75 24.25 15.43
N HIS A 152 -12.63 24.75 14.94
CA HIS A 152 -11.32 24.51 15.57
C HIS A 152 -11.17 25.25 16.89
N ARG A 153 -10.59 24.59 17.85
CA ARG A 153 -10.31 25.11 19.20
C ARG A 153 -8.86 24.85 19.58
N PHE A 154 -8.24 25.86 20.16
CA PHE A 154 -6.85 25.81 20.58
C PHE A 154 -6.72 26.34 22.01
N PRO A 155 -5.84 25.75 22.85
CA PRO A 155 -5.69 26.15 24.23
C PRO A 155 -4.97 27.51 24.34
N LEU A 156 -5.26 28.25 25.39
CA LEU A 156 -4.52 29.46 25.72
C LEU A 156 -3.49 29.16 26.80
N ALA A 157 -2.26 29.72 26.64
CA ALA A 157 -1.21 29.61 27.61
C ALA A 157 -1.66 30.27 28.94
N PRO A 158 -1.31 29.71 30.10
CA PRO A 158 -1.69 30.25 31.40
C PRO A 158 -1.29 31.74 31.58
N GLY A 159 -2.26 32.59 31.91
CA GLY A 159 -2.04 34.02 32.09
C GLY A 159 -1.83 34.84 30.82
N SER A 160 -2.01 34.25 29.64
CA SER A 160 -1.82 34.92 28.33
C SER A 160 -3.00 35.77 27.89
N TRP A 161 -4.17 35.71 28.56
CA TRP A 161 -5.37 36.44 28.17
C TRP A 161 -6.21 36.90 29.37
N ALA A 162 -7.04 37.92 29.14
CA ALA A 162 -8.07 38.40 30.05
C ALA A 162 -9.34 38.70 29.26
N ALA A 163 -10.48 38.73 29.96
CA ALA A 163 -11.78 39.04 29.31
C ALA A 163 -11.75 40.45 28.68
N GLY A 164 -12.03 40.51 27.37
CA GLY A 164 -12.03 41.75 26.60
C GLY A 164 -10.69 42.03 25.87
N ASP A 165 -9.70 41.15 25.97
CA ASP A 165 -8.50 41.23 25.14
C ASP A 165 -8.86 41.01 23.65
N ASP A 166 -8.16 41.70 22.76
CA ASP A 166 -8.23 41.50 21.34
C ASP A 166 -7.73 40.08 20.95
N PRO A 167 -8.52 39.27 20.21
CA PRO A 167 -8.14 37.91 19.89
C PRO A 167 -6.81 37.77 19.14
N ASP A 168 -6.48 38.71 18.25
CA ASP A 168 -5.21 38.68 17.53
C ASP A 168 -4.02 38.94 18.47
N ALA A 169 -4.18 39.89 19.42
CA ALA A 169 -3.18 40.12 20.45
C ALA A 169 -3.04 38.94 21.42
N VAL A 170 -4.13 38.20 21.70
CA VAL A 170 -4.08 36.95 22.48
C VAL A 170 -3.33 35.89 21.69
N HIS A 171 -3.61 35.72 20.41
CA HIS A 171 -2.94 34.77 19.52
C HIS A 171 -1.41 34.98 19.48
N GLU A 172 -0.96 36.23 19.40
CA GLU A 172 0.48 36.55 19.40
C GLU A 172 1.24 36.19 20.72
N ARG A 173 0.51 35.92 21.79
CA ARG A 173 1.09 35.49 23.09
C ARG A 173 1.15 33.99 23.29
N GLN A 174 0.64 33.18 22.30
CA GLN A 174 0.63 31.73 22.44
C GLN A 174 1.96 31.07 22.04
N HIS A 175 2.16 29.83 22.44
CA HIS A 175 3.31 28.99 22.03
C HIS A 175 3.24 28.54 20.57
N TYR A 176 2.11 28.80 19.89
CA TYR A 176 1.86 28.45 18.50
C TYR A 176 1.40 29.67 17.69
N ARG A 177 1.43 29.52 16.38
CA ARG A 177 0.86 30.49 15.43
C ARG A 177 -0.07 29.76 14.46
N LEU A 178 -1.34 30.15 14.47
CA LEU A 178 -2.25 29.78 13.41
C LEU A 178 -1.89 30.57 12.16
N VAL A 179 -1.67 29.87 11.06
CA VAL A 179 -1.29 30.49 9.78
C VAL A 179 -2.22 30.02 8.68
N HIS A 180 -2.23 30.72 7.56
CA HIS A 180 -2.98 30.30 6.39
C HIS A 180 -2.53 28.91 5.95
N HIS A 181 -3.49 28.02 5.59
CA HIS A 181 -3.22 26.61 5.30
C HIS A 181 -2.14 26.41 4.23
N SER A 182 -2.09 27.28 3.20
CA SER A 182 -1.09 27.20 2.12
C SER A 182 0.37 27.42 2.59
N ARG A 183 0.59 27.94 3.79
CA ARG A 183 1.93 28.12 4.35
C ARG A 183 2.50 26.85 4.99
N GLY A 184 1.66 25.85 5.21
CA GLY A 184 2.07 24.58 5.84
C GLY A 184 3.26 23.94 5.14
N ASP A 185 3.22 23.81 3.82
CA ASP A 185 4.25 23.14 3.04
C ASP A 185 5.63 23.81 3.06
N ALA A 186 5.68 25.11 3.36
CA ALA A 186 6.91 25.89 3.36
C ALA A 186 7.40 26.30 4.75
N GLU A 187 6.52 26.30 5.77
CA GLU A 187 6.81 26.94 7.07
C GLU A 187 6.49 26.05 8.28
N LEU A 188 6.22 24.74 8.06
CA LEU A 188 5.93 23.84 9.17
C LEU A 188 7.10 23.74 10.14
N SER A 189 6.83 23.76 11.44
CA SER A 189 7.85 23.73 12.50
C SER A 189 7.97 22.37 13.19
N TYR A 190 7.25 21.36 12.74
CA TYR A 190 7.32 19.99 13.24
C TYR A 190 7.41 18.99 12.10
N ARG A 191 7.93 17.79 12.38
CA ARG A 191 7.90 16.68 11.40
C ARG A 191 6.47 16.18 11.26
N ARG A 192 6.09 15.86 10.06
CA ARG A 192 4.77 15.29 9.72
C ARG A 192 4.91 13.96 8.98
N PHE A 193 3.82 13.22 8.89
CA PHE A 193 3.72 12.08 8.01
C PHE A 193 3.57 12.56 6.55
N PHE A 194 4.54 12.27 5.71
CA PHE A 194 4.62 12.72 4.32
C PHE A 194 4.29 14.23 4.18
N THR A 195 3.20 14.55 3.48
CA THR A 195 2.72 15.91 3.24
C THR A 195 1.53 16.30 4.13
N VAL A 196 1.10 15.42 5.04
CA VAL A 196 -0.12 15.60 5.86
C VAL A 196 0.20 16.40 7.11
N THR A 197 -0.15 17.69 7.11
CA THR A 197 0.14 18.63 8.22
C THR A 197 -0.59 18.30 9.53
N THR A 198 -1.64 17.49 9.45
CA THR A 198 -2.45 17.08 10.61
C THR A 198 -1.96 15.80 11.29
N LEU A 199 -0.81 15.26 10.86
CA LEU A 199 -0.19 14.06 11.42
C LEU A 199 1.22 14.39 11.90
N ALA A 200 1.34 14.72 13.21
CA ALA A 200 2.61 15.16 13.81
C ALA A 200 3.52 13.99 14.18
N GLY A 201 4.77 14.05 13.73
CA GLY A 201 5.76 13.00 13.96
C GLY A 201 6.15 12.83 15.42
N VAL A 202 6.21 11.57 15.88
CA VAL A 202 6.57 11.16 17.23
C VAL A 202 8.03 10.73 17.28
N ARG A 203 8.73 11.05 18.38
CA ARG A 203 10.17 10.79 18.59
C ARG A 203 10.38 9.43 19.25
N GLN A 204 10.15 8.36 18.50
CA GLN A 204 10.30 6.99 19.00
C GLN A 204 11.75 6.62 19.34
N GLU A 205 12.73 7.40 18.88
CA GLU A 205 14.13 7.27 19.26
C GLU A 205 14.38 7.61 20.74
N ASP A 206 13.50 8.41 21.38
CA ASP A 206 13.54 8.65 22.82
C ASP A 206 12.95 7.45 23.58
N PRO A 207 13.72 6.75 24.44
CA PRO A 207 13.24 5.58 25.18
C PRO A 207 12.01 5.86 26.04
N ALA A 208 11.92 7.06 26.64
CA ALA A 208 10.78 7.40 27.50
C ALA A 208 9.50 7.61 26.68
N VAL A 209 9.63 8.16 25.47
CA VAL A 209 8.52 8.31 24.52
C VAL A 209 8.05 6.95 24.03
N PHE A 210 8.98 6.09 23.60
CA PHE A 210 8.66 4.71 23.21
C PHE A 210 7.92 3.98 24.33
N GLU A 211 8.45 3.95 25.55
CA GLU A 211 7.81 3.30 26.68
C GLU A 211 6.41 3.84 26.97
N ALA A 212 6.26 5.17 26.91
CA ALA A 212 4.98 5.80 27.18
C ALA A 212 3.92 5.45 26.10
N THR A 213 4.26 5.56 24.82
CA THR A 213 3.32 5.34 23.70
C THR A 213 2.99 3.88 23.47
N HIS A 214 3.83 2.94 23.94
CA HIS A 214 3.63 1.49 23.73
C HIS A 214 2.97 0.78 24.93
N ARG A 215 2.53 1.47 25.97
CA ARG A 215 1.89 0.82 27.14
C ARG A 215 0.67 -0.01 26.75
N ARG A 216 -0.19 0.51 25.86
CA ARG A 216 -1.39 -0.25 25.44
C ARG A 216 -1.00 -1.43 24.55
N VAL A 217 0.01 -1.28 23.69
CA VAL A 217 0.57 -2.38 22.88
C VAL A 217 1.11 -3.48 23.78
N ALA A 218 1.87 -3.14 24.82
CA ALA A 218 2.37 -4.11 25.81
C ALA A 218 1.23 -4.85 26.52
N SER A 219 0.15 -4.15 26.86
CA SER A 219 -1.06 -4.78 27.44
C SER A 219 -1.70 -5.75 26.43
N MET A 220 -1.87 -5.36 25.16
CA MET A 220 -2.41 -6.24 24.12
C MET A 220 -1.60 -7.51 23.94
N ILE A 221 -0.26 -7.43 23.97
CA ILE A 221 0.62 -8.61 23.93
C ILE A 221 0.37 -9.51 25.15
N ALA A 222 0.26 -8.92 26.35
CA ALA A 222 -0.06 -9.67 27.57
C ALA A 222 -1.47 -10.28 27.55
N GLU A 223 -2.40 -9.69 26.82
CA GLU A 223 -3.77 -10.16 26.58
C GLU A 223 -3.83 -11.28 25.51
N GLY A 224 -2.72 -11.59 24.81
CA GLY A 224 -2.63 -12.72 23.88
C GLY A 224 -2.58 -12.34 22.40
N VAL A 225 -2.29 -11.08 22.05
CA VAL A 225 -1.99 -10.69 20.67
C VAL A 225 -0.74 -11.42 20.19
N ALA A 226 -0.85 -12.14 19.07
CA ALA A 226 0.18 -13.01 18.54
C ALA A 226 1.12 -12.34 17.54
N GLY A 227 0.72 -11.21 16.97
CA GLY A 227 1.54 -10.50 16.00
C GLY A 227 1.24 -9.01 15.91
N LEU A 228 2.23 -8.28 15.40
CA LEU A 228 2.17 -6.84 15.15
C LEU A 228 2.57 -6.54 13.70
N ARG A 229 1.84 -5.63 13.07
CA ARG A 229 2.27 -4.96 11.84
C ARG A 229 2.68 -3.54 12.19
N VAL A 230 3.89 -3.18 11.84
CA VAL A 230 4.43 -1.84 12.10
C VAL A 230 4.22 -0.97 10.86
N ASP A 231 3.40 0.06 11.02
CA ASP A 231 3.12 1.07 10.00
C ASP A 231 4.33 1.99 9.81
N HIS A 232 4.65 2.27 8.56
CA HIS A 232 5.60 3.29 8.12
C HIS A 232 6.91 3.38 8.94
N PRO A 233 7.70 2.31 9.09
CA PRO A 233 8.95 2.35 9.84
C PRO A 233 9.97 3.33 9.24
N ASP A 234 9.92 3.58 7.93
CA ASP A 234 10.82 4.47 7.21
C ASP A 234 10.70 5.94 7.64
N GLY A 235 9.59 6.34 8.26
CA GLY A 235 9.42 7.66 8.87
C GLY A 235 10.14 7.85 10.20
N LEU A 236 10.59 6.79 10.85
CA LEU A 236 11.32 6.84 12.13
C LEU A 236 12.77 7.31 11.91
N VAL A 237 13.37 7.89 12.96
CA VAL A 237 14.78 8.30 12.94
C VAL A 237 15.69 7.09 12.79
N ASP A 238 15.47 6.08 13.61
CA ASP A 238 16.20 4.81 13.61
C ASP A 238 15.20 3.63 13.62
N PRO A 239 14.79 3.13 12.43
CA PRO A 239 13.89 2.00 12.34
C PRO A 239 14.46 0.72 12.97
N GLY A 240 15.76 0.48 12.84
CA GLY A 240 16.42 -0.71 13.38
C GLY A 240 16.35 -0.75 14.92
N GLU A 241 16.74 0.34 15.58
CA GLU A 241 16.64 0.47 17.03
C GLU A 241 15.19 0.33 17.52
N TYR A 242 14.23 0.89 16.78
CA TYR A 242 12.81 0.76 17.09
C TYR A 242 12.38 -0.71 17.05
N GLN A 243 12.73 -1.47 16.00
CA GLN A 243 12.40 -2.90 15.90
C GLN A 243 13.06 -3.72 17.00
N GLU A 244 14.29 -3.40 17.38
CA GLU A 244 14.95 -4.05 18.53
C GLU A 244 14.21 -3.80 19.85
N ARG A 245 13.72 -2.58 20.08
CA ARG A 245 12.93 -2.26 21.29
C ARG A 245 11.59 -3.00 21.27
N LEU A 246 10.92 -3.01 20.10
CA LEU A 246 9.64 -3.70 19.92
C LEU A 246 9.80 -5.23 20.12
N ALA A 247 10.84 -5.82 19.56
CA ALA A 247 11.13 -7.26 19.76
C ALA A 247 11.42 -7.60 21.24
N ARG A 248 12.05 -6.69 22.00
CA ARG A 248 12.21 -6.88 23.45
C ARG A 248 10.90 -6.75 24.20
N LEU A 249 9.99 -5.86 23.76
CA LEU A 249 8.65 -5.71 24.35
C LEU A 249 7.76 -6.93 24.07
N ALA A 250 7.88 -7.50 22.88
CA ALA A 250 7.02 -8.58 22.36
C ALA A 250 7.85 -9.75 21.80
N PRO A 251 8.63 -10.46 22.64
CA PRO A 251 9.65 -11.42 22.18
C PRO A 251 9.10 -12.65 21.47
N ASP A 252 7.83 -12.97 21.71
CA ASP A 252 7.15 -14.11 21.10
C ASP A 252 6.17 -13.71 19.98
N ALA A 253 6.02 -12.41 19.71
CA ALA A 253 5.11 -11.93 18.68
C ALA A 253 5.73 -12.09 17.27
N TRP A 254 4.87 -12.41 16.30
CA TRP A 254 5.19 -12.34 14.88
C TRP A 254 5.10 -10.88 14.43
N ILE A 255 6.26 -10.25 14.15
CA ILE A 255 6.36 -8.83 13.80
C ILE A 255 6.63 -8.71 12.30
N THR A 256 5.79 -7.99 11.58
CA THR A 256 6.00 -7.57 10.19
C THR A 256 6.07 -6.05 10.09
N VAL A 257 6.80 -5.58 9.09
CA VAL A 257 7.00 -4.14 8.86
C VAL A 257 6.48 -3.73 7.49
N GLU A 258 5.84 -2.58 7.44
CA GLU A 258 5.50 -1.96 6.17
C GLU A 258 6.74 -1.28 5.56
N LYS A 259 7.67 -2.12 5.12
CA LYS A 259 8.81 -1.67 4.34
C LYS A 259 8.56 -2.01 2.88
N ILE A 260 8.53 -0.97 2.06
CA ILE A 260 8.45 -1.12 0.61
C ILE A 260 9.87 -1.39 0.10
N LEU A 261 10.04 -2.55 -0.53
CA LEU A 261 11.31 -2.98 -1.12
C LEU A 261 11.28 -2.78 -2.63
N GLU A 262 12.20 -1.97 -3.12
CA GLU A 262 12.43 -1.80 -4.56
C GLU A 262 13.04 -3.07 -5.19
N PRO A 263 12.96 -3.25 -6.52
CA PRO A 263 13.58 -4.37 -7.20
C PRO A 263 15.06 -4.55 -6.84
N GLY A 264 15.39 -5.71 -6.25
CA GLY A 264 16.76 -6.03 -5.81
C GLY A 264 17.16 -5.50 -4.43
N GLU A 265 16.33 -4.67 -3.78
CA GLU A 265 16.53 -4.24 -2.39
C GLU A 265 16.27 -5.41 -1.43
N ARG A 266 16.96 -5.40 -0.29
CA ARG A 266 16.79 -6.39 0.78
C ARG A 266 16.38 -5.70 2.06
N LEU A 267 15.50 -6.35 2.81
CA LEU A 267 15.20 -5.91 4.18
C LEU A 267 16.49 -5.96 5.02
N PRO A 268 16.82 -4.88 5.75
CA PRO A 268 17.90 -4.91 6.71
C PRO A 268 17.73 -6.04 7.75
N ASP A 269 18.83 -6.43 8.41
CA ASP A 269 18.82 -7.50 9.43
C ASP A 269 18.15 -7.01 10.72
N TRP A 270 16.85 -6.74 10.63
CA TRP A 270 16.02 -6.36 11.77
C TRP A 270 15.42 -7.61 12.44
N PRO A 271 15.15 -7.57 13.76
CA PRO A 271 14.52 -8.68 14.48
C PRO A 271 13.01 -8.77 14.18
N VAL A 272 12.65 -8.91 12.90
CA VAL A 272 11.27 -9.01 12.40
C VAL A 272 11.11 -10.25 11.51
N ALA A 273 9.89 -10.67 11.28
CA ALA A 273 9.58 -11.81 10.42
C ALA A 273 9.74 -11.50 8.93
N GLY A 274 9.60 -10.23 8.55
CA GLY A 274 9.70 -9.74 7.18
C GLY A 274 8.78 -8.55 6.91
N THR A 275 8.50 -8.30 5.63
CA THR A 275 7.64 -7.21 5.15
C THR A 275 6.16 -7.58 5.16
N THR A 276 5.29 -6.60 4.82
CA THR A 276 3.84 -6.78 4.60
C THR A 276 3.49 -7.31 3.21
N GLY A 277 4.50 -7.63 2.39
CA GLY A 277 4.33 -8.43 1.18
C GLY A 277 4.06 -7.69 -0.13
N TYR A 278 4.36 -6.39 -0.23
CA TYR A 278 4.28 -5.67 -1.49
C TYR A 278 5.29 -6.18 -2.53
N ASP A 279 6.47 -6.58 -2.07
CA ASP A 279 7.47 -7.29 -2.87
C ASP A 279 6.93 -8.62 -3.45
N ALA A 280 6.23 -9.42 -2.64
CA ALA A 280 5.56 -10.63 -3.10
C ALA A 280 4.45 -10.33 -4.12
N MET A 281 3.67 -9.27 -3.89
CA MET A 281 2.61 -8.82 -4.79
C MET A 281 3.17 -8.44 -6.16
N ARG A 282 4.25 -7.64 -6.22
CA ARG A 282 4.95 -7.31 -7.47
C ARG A 282 5.37 -8.58 -8.23
N GLU A 283 5.99 -9.54 -7.53
CA GLU A 283 6.46 -10.79 -8.13
C GLU A 283 5.30 -11.62 -8.70
N VAL A 284 4.20 -11.74 -7.96
CA VAL A 284 3.01 -12.45 -8.42
C VAL A 284 2.32 -11.73 -9.57
N ASN A 285 2.14 -10.41 -9.50
CA ASN A 285 1.55 -9.66 -10.61
C ASN A 285 2.41 -9.77 -11.88
N GLY A 286 3.72 -9.59 -11.73
CA GLY A 286 4.67 -9.55 -12.85
C GLY A 286 4.75 -10.85 -13.63
N VAL A 287 4.67 -12.02 -12.99
CA VAL A 287 4.79 -13.31 -13.69
C VAL A 287 3.56 -13.64 -14.54
N PHE A 288 2.43 -12.95 -14.36
CA PHE A 288 1.22 -13.09 -15.18
C PHE A 288 1.15 -12.10 -16.34
N VAL A 289 2.14 -11.25 -16.53
CA VAL A 289 2.23 -10.31 -17.67
C VAL A 289 3.02 -10.93 -18.81
N ASP A 290 2.55 -10.75 -20.03
CA ASP A 290 3.27 -11.21 -21.25
C ASP A 290 4.38 -10.22 -21.60
N LEU A 291 5.63 -10.59 -21.33
CA LEU A 291 6.81 -9.80 -21.64
C LEU A 291 6.96 -9.50 -23.14
N ALA A 292 6.45 -10.37 -24.01
CA ALA A 292 6.50 -10.16 -25.46
C ALA A 292 5.66 -8.95 -25.90
N GLY A 293 4.70 -8.53 -25.06
CA GLY A 293 3.85 -7.37 -25.31
C GLY A 293 4.49 -6.01 -25.05
N GLU A 294 5.67 -5.94 -24.37
CA GLU A 294 6.26 -4.69 -23.89
C GLU A 294 6.52 -3.64 -24.99
N ALA A 295 7.21 -4.05 -26.05
CA ALA A 295 7.54 -3.14 -27.15
C ALA A 295 6.29 -2.55 -27.82
N ALA A 296 5.27 -3.39 -28.06
CA ALA A 296 4.02 -2.97 -28.66
C ALA A 296 3.20 -2.07 -27.72
N ALA A 297 3.19 -2.35 -26.41
CA ALA A 297 2.52 -1.52 -25.40
C ALA A 297 3.18 -0.13 -25.31
N THR A 298 4.52 -0.07 -25.30
CA THR A 298 5.28 1.17 -25.25
C THR A 298 5.05 2.03 -26.50
N GLU A 299 5.11 1.43 -27.70
CA GLU A 299 4.86 2.13 -28.96
C GLU A 299 3.41 2.64 -29.04
N ARG A 300 2.45 1.85 -28.65
CA ARG A 300 1.02 2.22 -28.60
C ARG A 300 0.81 3.42 -27.68
N TYR A 301 1.35 3.33 -26.44
CA TYR A 301 1.26 4.40 -25.45
C TYR A 301 1.80 5.71 -26.02
N ARG A 302 3.04 5.72 -26.52
CA ARG A 302 3.66 6.92 -27.11
C ARG A 302 2.88 7.49 -28.28
N ARG A 303 2.40 6.63 -29.15
CA ARG A 303 1.67 7.04 -30.35
C ARG A 303 0.30 7.62 -30.03
N LEU A 304 -0.44 7.04 -29.07
CA LEU A 304 -1.78 7.49 -28.72
C LEU A 304 -1.77 8.74 -27.82
N THR A 305 -0.78 8.83 -26.94
CA THR A 305 -0.74 9.91 -25.93
C THR A 305 0.19 11.07 -26.29
N GLY A 306 1.15 10.84 -27.18
CA GLY A 306 2.23 11.79 -27.45
C GLY A 306 3.29 11.85 -26.33
N ASP A 307 3.14 11.08 -25.28
CA ASP A 307 4.09 11.03 -24.17
C ASP A 307 5.30 10.17 -24.53
N GLY A 308 6.47 10.81 -24.64
CA GLY A 308 7.73 10.18 -24.98
C GLY A 308 8.62 9.86 -23.77
N LEU A 309 8.21 10.27 -22.56
CA LEU A 309 9.02 10.10 -21.35
C LEU A 309 9.05 8.63 -20.90
N THR A 310 10.13 8.27 -20.24
CA THR A 310 10.28 6.98 -19.55
C THR A 310 9.64 7.03 -18.16
N SER A 311 9.42 5.86 -17.54
CA SER A 311 8.95 5.79 -16.15
C SER A 311 9.90 6.52 -15.19
N THR A 312 11.21 6.36 -15.37
CA THR A 312 12.23 7.04 -14.57
C THR A 312 12.11 8.56 -14.66
N GLU A 313 11.89 9.10 -15.88
CA GLU A 313 11.71 10.55 -16.06
C GLU A 313 10.43 11.05 -15.42
N HIS A 314 9.33 10.28 -15.45
CA HIS A 314 8.11 10.60 -14.70
C HIS A 314 8.34 10.61 -13.20
N VAL A 315 9.05 9.61 -12.65
CA VAL A 315 9.42 9.53 -11.23
C VAL A 315 10.28 10.72 -10.83
N GLU A 316 11.30 11.08 -11.62
CA GLU A 316 12.13 12.26 -11.35
C GLU A 316 11.32 13.56 -11.34
N GLN A 317 10.42 13.74 -12.31
CA GLN A 317 9.52 14.90 -12.34
C GLN A 317 8.56 14.92 -11.15
N GLY A 318 8.01 13.76 -10.75
CA GLY A 318 7.17 13.61 -9.58
C GLY A 318 7.92 14.01 -8.31
N LYS A 319 9.07 13.41 -8.05
CA LYS A 319 9.92 13.73 -6.89
C LYS A 319 10.32 15.21 -6.83
N ARG A 320 10.71 15.78 -7.96
CA ARG A 320 11.04 17.20 -8.06
C ARG A 320 9.84 18.07 -7.69
N MET A 321 8.68 17.79 -8.25
CA MET A 321 7.46 18.53 -7.93
C MET A 321 7.11 18.46 -6.44
N ILE A 322 7.23 17.29 -5.82
CA ILE A 322 6.99 17.10 -4.39
C ILE A 322 7.96 17.92 -3.54
N LEU A 323 9.26 17.89 -3.85
CA LEU A 323 10.28 18.65 -3.10
C LEU A 323 10.18 20.17 -3.30
N ASP A 324 9.82 20.62 -4.51
CA ASP A 324 9.70 22.03 -4.84
C ASP A 324 8.42 22.67 -4.29
N ARG A 325 7.39 21.88 -3.95
CA ARG A 325 6.06 22.39 -3.58
C ARG A 325 5.58 21.93 -2.20
N LEU A 326 5.66 20.65 -1.91
CA LEU A 326 5.00 20.05 -0.76
C LEU A 326 5.96 19.71 0.39
N LEU A 327 7.23 19.41 0.13
CA LEU A 327 8.23 19.08 1.14
C LEU A 327 9.29 20.20 1.32
N VAL A 328 8.93 21.43 0.99
CA VAL A 328 9.84 22.60 1.08
C VAL A 328 10.30 22.86 2.51
N ALA A 329 9.39 22.70 3.49
CA ALA A 329 9.72 22.90 4.92
C ALA A 329 10.77 21.88 5.38
N GLU A 330 10.64 20.62 4.97
CA GLU A 330 11.56 19.53 5.30
C GLU A 330 12.94 19.77 4.68
N VAL A 331 13.02 20.13 3.41
CA VAL A 331 14.29 20.48 2.72
C VAL A 331 14.97 21.65 3.43
N ARG A 332 14.24 22.73 3.70
CA ARG A 332 14.77 23.91 4.41
C ARG A 332 15.26 23.58 5.82
N ARG A 333 14.56 22.72 6.54
CA ARG A 333 14.95 22.27 7.87
C ARG A 333 16.28 21.53 7.85
N ILE A 334 16.51 20.67 6.84
CA ILE A 334 17.77 19.95 6.67
C ILE A 334 18.88 20.92 6.23
N ALA A 335 18.62 21.78 5.25
CA ALA A 335 19.57 22.80 4.80
C ALA A 335 19.99 23.75 5.94
N GLY A 336 19.07 24.06 6.85
CA GLY A 336 19.35 24.85 8.07
C GLY A 336 20.39 24.23 9.00
N LEU A 337 20.65 22.91 8.91
CA LEU A 337 21.75 22.25 9.64
C LEU A 337 23.12 22.46 8.98
N ALA A 338 23.17 23.03 7.77
CA ALA A 338 24.38 23.32 7.02
C ALA A 338 24.38 24.77 6.49
N PRO A 339 24.25 25.80 7.38
CA PRO A 339 24.01 27.18 6.96
C PRO A 339 25.19 27.81 6.21
N ASP A 340 26.38 27.23 6.33
CA ASP A 340 27.61 27.70 5.64
C ASP A 340 27.77 27.08 4.23
N VAL A 341 26.89 26.18 3.82
CA VAL A 341 26.94 25.55 2.49
C VAL A 341 26.00 26.30 1.55
N ALA A 342 26.56 26.95 0.56
CA ALA A 342 25.76 27.58 -0.48
C ALA A 342 25.00 26.51 -1.28
N ASP A 343 23.73 26.80 -1.66
CA ASP A 343 22.86 25.90 -2.41
C ASP A 343 22.61 24.53 -1.72
N ALA A 344 22.68 24.49 -0.37
CA ALA A 344 22.49 23.27 0.41
C ALA A 344 21.09 22.68 0.18
N ASP A 345 20.06 23.50 0.10
CA ASP A 345 18.67 23.08 -0.18
C ASP A 345 18.52 22.41 -1.56
N ALA A 346 19.10 23.03 -2.59
CA ALA A 346 19.09 22.46 -3.95
C ALA A 346 19.89 21.15 -4.02
N ALA A 347 21.03 21.06 -3.31
CA ALA A 347 21.84 19.85 -3.29
C ALA A 347 21.14 18.71 -2.56
N ILE A 348 20.50 18.96 -1.40
CA ILE A 348 19.73 17.99 -0.63
C ILE A 348 18.55 17.48 -1.47
N ALA A 349 17.80 18.38 -2.12
CA ALA A 349 16.70 18.02 -2.99
C ALA A 349 17.16 17.15 -4.16
N GLU A 350 18.26 17.49 -4.82
CA GLU A 350 18.75 16.70 -5.98
C GLU A 350 19.22 15.30 -5.58
N VAL A 351 19.85 15.13 -4.40
CA VAL A 351 20.19 13.80 -3.88
C VAL A 351 18.93 13.00 -3.59
N ALA A 352 17.90 13.60 -3.01
CA ALA A 352 16.62 12.92 -2.75
C ALA A 352 15.89 12.51 -4.04
N ILE A 353 15.93 13.34 -5.11
CA ILE A 353 15.40 12.98 -6.43
C ILE A 353 16.17 11.79 -7.01
N ALA A 354 17.49 11.76 -6.86
CA ALA A 354 18.36 10.74 -7.39
C ALA A 354 18.32 9.42 -6.60
N PHE A 355 17.72 9.41 -5.40
CA PHE A 355 17.67 8.24 -4.54
C PHE A 355 16.78 7.16 -5.16
N GLY A 356 17.33 5.95 -5.34
CA GLY A 356 16.67 4.86 -6.08
C GLY A 356 15.85 3.90 -5.24
N VAL A 357 15.93 4.01 -3.90
CA VAL A 357 15.14 3.26 -2.91
C VAL A 357 14.48 4.23 -1.93
N TYR A 358 13.61 3.75 -1.03
CA TYR A 358 12.95 4.64 -0.07
C TYR A 358 13.94 5.39 0.82
N ARG A 359 14.88 4.67 1.43
CA ARG A 359 15.95 5.29 2.23
C ARG A 359 17.12 4.32 2.46
N SER A 360 18.24 4.87 2.92
CA SER A 360 19.28 4.10 3.58
C SER A 360 19.01 3.98 5.09
N TYR A 361 19.65 3.02 5.73
CA TYR A 361 19.61 2.78 7.19
C TYR A 361 21.05 2.70 7.69
N LEU A 362 21.76 3.81 7.56
CA LEU A 362 23.20 3.88 7.76
C LEU A 362 23.67 3.17 9.04
N PRO A 363 24.70 2.30 8.92
CA PRO A 363 25.58 2.14 7.75
C PRO A 363 25.01 1.28 6.59
N ASP A 364 23.86 0.61 6.76
CA ASP A 364 23.22 -0.14 5.70
C ASP A 364 22.65 0.78 4.62
N GLY A 365 22.73 0.35 3.34
CA GLY A 365 22.27 1.14 2.19
C GLY A 365 23.20 2.29 1.80
N VAL A 366 24.44 2.34 2.29
CA VAL A 366 25.43 3.37 1.92
C VAL A 366 25.69 3.40 0.41
N ALA A 367 25.66 2.25 -0.24
CA ALA A 367 25.86 2.15 -1.69
C ALA A 367 24.77 2.88 -2.51
N ASP A 368 23.55 2.97 -2.00
CA ASP A 368 22.46 3.70 -2.66
C ASP A 368 22.60 5.20 -2.47
N LEU A 369 23.11 5.64 -1.30
CA LEU A 369 23.50 7.03 -1.07
C LEU A 369 24.65 7.46 -2.01
N ASP A 370 25.68 6.61 -2.16
CA ASP A 370 26.80 6.88 -3.08
C ASP A 370 26.31 7.05 -4.52
N LYS A 371 25.45 6.13 -4.98
CA LYS A 371 24.84 6.23 -6.33
C LYS A 371 24.04 7.53 -6.49
N ALA A 372 23.24 7.88 -5.49
CA ALA A 372 22.41 9.09 -5.52
C ALA A 372 23.27 10.36 -5.58
N LEU A 373 24.36 10.44 -4.82
CA LEU A 373 25.30 11.56 -4.85
C LEU A 373 25.97 11.71 -6.22
N VAL A 374 26.44 10.60 -6.80
CA VAL A 374 27.05 10.59 -8.15
C VAL A 374 26.04 11.04 -9.21
N LEU A 375 24.81 10.54 -9.15
CA LEU A 375 23.76 10.89 -10.11
C LEU A 375 23.32 12.35 -9.96
N ALA A 376 23.21 12.85 -8.73
CA ALA A 376 22.90 14.24 -8.44
C ALA A 376 23.97 15.20 -9.04
N GLU A 377 25.24 14.89 -8.87
CA GLU A 377 26.34 15.66 -9.46
C GLU A 377 26.35 15.62 -10.99
N GLN A 378 26.03 14.45 -11.59
CA GLN A 378 25.92 14.33 -13.05
C GLN A 378 24.78 15.17 -13.63
N ARG A 379 23.64 15.22 -12.94
CA ARG A 379 22.46 16.00 -13.35
C ARG A 379 22.64 17.50 -13.15
N ARG A 380 23.28 17.88 -12.04
CA ARG A 380 23.45 19.26 -11.61
C ARG A 380 24.91 19.55 -11.25
N PRO A 381 25.83 19.61 -12.26
CA PRO A 381 27.26 19.81 -12.02
C PRO A 381 27.58 21.10 -11.25
N GLU A 382 26.72 22.12 -11.33
CA GLU A 382 26.87 23.37 -10.57
C GLU A 382 26.73 23.16 -9.06
N LEU A 383 26.11 22.07 -8.60
CA LEU A 383 25.99 21.72 -7.18
C LEU A 383 27.18 20.92 -6.63
N ALA A 384 28.19 20.58 -7.46
CA ALA A 384 29.31 19.73 -7.06
C ALA A 384 30.02 20.18 -5.79
N ALA A 385 30.19 21.49 -5.57
CA ALA A 385 30.83 22.04 -4.36
C ALA A 385 29.97 21.82 -3.11
N ALA A 386 28.66 22.01 -3.22
CA ALA A 386 27.71 21.77 -2.13
C ALA A 386 27.64 20.28 -1.79
N LEU A 387 27.51 19.41 -2.81
CA LEU A 387 27.48 17.96 -2.67
C LEU A 387 28.75 17.42 -2.00
N ALA A 388 29.94 17.87 -2.43
CA ALA A 388 31.21 17.46 -1.83
C ALA A 388 31.31 17.86 -0.35
N THR A 389 30.73 19.02 0.04
CA THR A 389 30.74 19.50 1.43
C THR A 389 29.72 18.76 2.30
N LEU A 390 28.54 18.42 1.75
CA LEU A 390 27.47 17.71 2.46
C LEU A 390 27.73 16.19 2.57
N SER A 391 28.44 15.59 1.59
CA SER A 391 28.64 14.15 1.50
C SER A 391 29.18 13.51 2.78
N PRO A 392 30.24 14.02 3.46
CA PRO A 392 30.72 13.41 4.70
C PRO A 392 29.66 13.41 5.81
N ARG A 393 28.80 14.43 5.87
CA ARG A 393 27.73 14.56 6.85
C ARG A 393 26.57 13.63 6.55
N LEU A 394 26.23 13.46 5.25
CA LEU A 394 25.21 12.52 4.79
C LEU A 394 25.58 11.06 5.07
N HIS A 395 26.87 10.72 5.17
CA HIS A 395 27.35 9.39 5.50
C HIS A 395 27.49 9.12 7.00
N ASP A 396 27.42 10.13 7.85
CA ASP A 396 27.56 9.96 9.29
C ASP A 396 26.20 9.65 9.95
N PRO A 397 25.94 8.42 10.41
CA PRO A 397 24.68 8.07 11.05
C PRO A 397 24.41 8.82 12.35
N ALA A 398 25.45 9.44 12.95
CA ALA A 398 25.32 10.26 14.13
C ALA A 398 24.93 11.72 13.81
N ASP A 399 25.12 12.18 12.56
CA ASP A 399 24.75 13.55 12.17
C ASP A 399 23.23 13.66 11.99
N GLU A 400 22.65 14.69 12.58
CA GLU A 400 21.21 14.99 12.45
C GLU A 400 20.82 15.22 10.97
N LEU A 401 21.72 15.77 10.16
CA LEU A 401 21.49 15.98 8.74
C LEU A 401 21.23 14.65 8.01
N ALA A 402 22.07 13.64 8.25
CA ALA A 402 21.89 12.32 7.67
C ALA A 402 20.56 11.67 8.10
N ARG A 403 20.23 11.73 9.38
CA ARG A 403 18.98 11.15 9.92
C ARG A 403 17.74 11.76 9.28
N ARG A 404 17.72 13.11 9.18
CA ARG A 404 16.60 13.82 8.55
C ARG A 404 16.55 13.60 7.04
N PHE A 405 17.71 13.50 6.38
CA PHE A 405 17.77 13.17 4.96
C PHE A 405 17.16 11.80 4.68
N GLN A 406 17.47 10.78 5.48
CA GLN A 406 16.88 9.44 5.36
C GLN A 406 15.35 9.46 5.52
N GLN A 407 14.80 10.28 6.40
CA GLN A 407 13.35 10.48 6.55
C GLN A 407 12.75 11.20 5.33
N LEU A 408 13.46 12.22 4.80
CA LEU A 408 13.02 12.97 3.62
C LEU A 408 13.00 12.09 2.36
N SER A 409 14.03 11.24 2.15
CA SER A 409 14.11 10.39 0.96
C SER A 409 12.95 9.42 0.88
N GLY A 410 12.53 8.82 2.01
CA GLY A 410 11.36 7.96 2.07
C GLY A 410 10.06 8.67 1.69
N ALA A 411 9.83 9.86 2.26
CA ALA A 411 8.67 10.68 1.91
C ALA A 411 8.67 11.12 0.43
N THR A 412 9.86 11.44 -0.10
CA THR A 412 10.04 11.83 -1.51
C THR A 412 9.73 10.67 -2.44
N MET A 413 10.16 9.45 -2.08
CA MET A 413 9.89 8.23 -2.87
C MET A 413 8.39 7.92 -2.90
N ALA A 414 7.74 7.79 -1.76
CA ALA A 414 6.31 7.49 -1.68
C ALA A 414 5.47 8.51 -2.46
N LYS A 415 5.63 9.81 -2.15
CA LYS A 415 4.81 10.85 -2.77
C LYS A 415 5.15 11.14 -4.23
N GLY A 416 6.44 11.09 -4.59
CA GLY A 416 6.89 11.37 -5.96
C GLY A 416 6.64 10.22 -6.93
N THR A 417 6.73 8.99 -6.46
CA THR A 417 6.56 7.79 -7.29
C THR A 417 5.13 7.27 -7.24
N GLU A 418 4.67 6.79 -6.09
CA GLU A 418 3.38 6.10 -5.97
C GLU A 418 2.22 7.09 -6.13
N ASP A 419 2.17 8.15 -5.32
CA ASP A 419 1.06 9.10 -5.35
C ASP A 419 1.14 10.13 -6.51
N THR A 420 2.18 10.12 -7.34
CA THR A 420 2.30 11.08 -8.45
C THR A 420 2.64 10.42 -9.78
N ALA A 421 3.82 9.78 -9.90
CA ALA A 421 4.27 9.25 -11.18
C ALA A 421 3.38 8.11 -11.69
N PHE A 422 2.82 7.29 -10.82
CA PHE A 422 1.92 6.20 -11.19
C PHE A 422 0.58 6.67 -11.78
N TYR A 423 0.18 7.91 -11.50
CA TYR A 423 -0.99 8.54 -12.12
C TYR A 423 -0.65 9.30 -13.41
N ARG A 424 0.64 9.49 -13.72
CA ARG A 424 1.13 10.17 -14.93
C ARG A 424 1.55 9.20 -16.01
N TYR A 425 2.37 8.20 -15.65
CA TYR A 425 2.90 7.20 -16.57
C TYR A 425 1.91 6.06 -16.76
N ALA A 426 1.10 6.15 -17.80
CA ALA A 426 -0.03 5.24 -18.03
C ALA A 426 0.27 4.12 -19.04
N ARG A 427 1.55 3.79 -19.30
CA ARG A 427 1.91 2.73 -20.26
C ARG A 427 1.17 1.42 -20.02
N PHE A 428 1.16 0.95 -18.76
CA PHE A 428 0.47 -0.27 -18.35
C PHE A 428 0.18 -0.24 -16.85
N ILE A 429 -1.00 0.27 -16.48
CA ILE A 429 -1.34 0.58 -15.09
C ILE A 429 -1.48 -0.64 -14.16
N ALA A 430 -1.54 -1.86 -14.70
CA ALA A 430 -1.46 -3.08 -13.90
C ALA A 430 -0.16 -3.19 -13.09
N LEU A 431 0.90 -2.50 -13.54
CA LEU A 431 2.24 -2.48 -12.93
C LEU A 431 2.50 -1.22 -12.10
N ASN A 432 1.59 -0.22 -12.13
CA ASN A 432 1.67 0.97 -11.30
C ASN A 432 1.06 0.66 -9.94
N GLU A 433 1.84 0.06 -9.06
CA GLU A 433 1.37 -0.45 -7.77
C GLU A 433 2.45 -0.29 -6.70
N VAL A 434 2.04 -0.18 -5.44
CA VAL A 434 2.95 -0.06 -4.29
C VAL A 434 4.03 -1.15 -4.34
N GLY A 435 5.30 -0.73 -4.24
CA GLY A 435 6.45 -1.61 -4.29
C GLY A 435 6.79 -2.18 -5.67
N ALA A 436 6.21 -1.61 -6.75
CA ALA A 436 6.54 -1.97 -8.12
C ALA A 436 7.24 -0.83 -8.86
N ASP A 437 8.07 -1.17 -9.85
CA ASP A 437 8.62 -0.23 -10.81
C ASP A 437 7.79 -0.27 -12.10
N ALA A 438 7.10 0.83 -12.43
CA ALA A 438 6.32 0.95 -13.67
C ALA A 438 7.17 0.83 -14.95
N GLY A 439 8.49 0.91 -14.84
CA GLY A 439 9.45 0.66 -15.92
C GLY A 439 9.66 -0.84 -16.19
N GLU A 440 9.53 -1.70 -15.18
CA GLU A 440 9.64 -3.15 -15.29
C GLU A 440 8.35 -3.74 -15.85
N PHE A 441 8.37 -4.29 -17.08
CA PHE A 441 7.16 -4.77 -17.77
C PHE A 441 6.76 -6.18 -17.39
N GLY A 442 6.98 -6.59 -16.16
CA GLY A 442 6.66 -7.91 -15.66
C GLY A 442 7.89 -8.75 -15.37
N ILE A 443 7.68 -10.02 -15.01
CA ILE A 443 8.73 -10.92 -14.50
C ILE A 443 8.71 -12.23 -15.28
N GLY A 444 9.91 -12.70 -15.69
CA GLY A 444 10.09 -14.00 -16.34
C GLY A 444 9.79 -15.16 -15.39
N LEU A 445 9.42 -16.31 -15.93
CA LEU A 445 9.10 -17.50 -15.12
C LEU A 445 10.32 -17.98 -14.31
N ASP A 446 11.49 -17.99 -14.92
CA ASP A 446 12.73 -18.39 -14.25
C ASP A 446 13.14 -17.40 -13.15
N ASP A 447 12.96 -16.09 -13.41
CA ASP A 447 13.22 -15.03 -12.44
C ASP A 447 12.25 -15.14 -11.27
N PHE A 448 10.97 -15.38 -11.53
CA PHE A 448 9.97 -15.62 -10.48
C PHE A 448 10.40 -16.79 -9.57
N HIS A 449 10.80 -17.92 -10.15
CA HIS A 449 11.26 -19.06 -9.35
C HIS A 449 12.52 -18.74 -8.54
N ALA A 450 13.47 -18.00 -9.10
CA ALA A 450 14.67 -17.57 -8.39
C ALA A 450 14.34 -16.66 -7.20
N LEU A 451 13.42 -15.70 -7.38
CA LEU A 451 12.94 -14.81 -6.32
C LEU A 451 12.28 -15.60 -5.19
N GLN A 452 11.43 -16.61 -5.53
CA GLN A 452 10.80 -17.45 -4.50
C GLN A 452 11.82 -18.32 -3.73
N GLN A 453 12.89 -18.76 -4.35
CA GLN A 453 13.98 -19.46 -3.66
C GLN A 453 14.72 -18.54 -2.69
N VAL A 454 14.97 -17.29 -3.09
CA VAL A 454 15.57 -16.25 -2.22
C VAL A 454 14.64 -15.96 -1.03
N ARG A 455 13.34 -15.78 -1.28
CA ARG A 455 12.32 -15.56 -0.23
C ARG A 455 12.27 -16.73 0.75
N GLN A 456 12.27 -17.98 0.26
CA GLN A 456 12.27 -19.18 1.11
C GLN A 456 13.50 -19.24 2.03
N GLN A 457 14.66 -18.75 1.57
CA GLN A 457 15.90 -18.79 2.33
C GLN A 457 16.02 -17.61 3.32
N GLY A 458 15.63 -16.41 2.89
CA GLY A 458 15.86 -15.17 3.63
C GLY A 458 14.69 -14.73 4.51
N GLN A 459 13.46 -14.86 3.99
CA GLN A 459 12.26 -14.30 4.63
C GLN A 459 11.05 -15.25 4.53
N PRO A 460 11.17 -16.51 4.97
CA PRO A 460 10.09 -17.51 4.83
C PRO A 460 8.84 -17.19 5.67
N LEU A 461 8.91 -16.23 6.57
CA LEU A 461 7.82 -15.81 7.45
C LEU A 461 7.29 -14.39 7.14
N SER A 462 7.78 -13.76 6.08
CA SER A 462 7.26 -12.49 5.57
C SER A 462 5.80 -12.65 5.13
N MET A 463 4.99 -11.60 5.21
CA MET A 463 3.65 -11.63 4.61
C MET A 463 3.73 -11.79 3.09
N THR A 464 2.66 -12.34 2.51
CA THR A 464 2.39 -12.27 1.07
C THR A 464 0.99 -11.71 0.87
N SER A 465 0.86 -10.65 0.08
CA SER A 465 -0.39 -9.96 -0.16
C SER A 465 -0.70 -9.86 -1.65
N LEU A 466 -1.96 -9.69 -2.02
CA LEU A 466 -2.39 -9.28 -3.37
C LEU A 466 -3.18 -7.97 -3.31
N SER A 467 -4.06 -7.80 -2.34
CA SER A 467 -4.76 -6.56 -2.07
C SER A 467 -4.48 -6.14 -0.63
N THR A 468 -4.40 -4.83 -0.41
CA THR A 468 -4.34 -4.20 0.90
C THR A 468 -5.21 -2.94 0.90
N HIS A 469 -5.24 -2.23 2.01
CA HIS A 469 -5.91 -0.94 2.12
C HIS A 469 -5.18 0.21 1.39
N ASP A 470 -3.92 -0.02 0.94
CA ASP A 470 -3.08 0.96 0.25
C ASP A 470 -2.84 0.62 -1.23
N THR A 471 -3.30 -0.55 -1.70
CA THR A 471 -3.12 -0.90 -3.11
C THR A 471 -3.90 0.05 -4.02
N GLU A 472 -3.25 0.46 -5.10
CA GLU A 472 -3.82 1.32 -6.14
C GLU A 472 -5.03 0.68 -6.82
N ARG A 473 -5.00 -0.64 -6.93
CA ARG A 473 -6.06 -1.45 -7.55
C ARG A 473 -6.19 -2.77 -6.83
N GLY A 474 -7.42 -3.29 -6.77
CA GLY A 474 -7.70 -4.63 -6.28
C GLY A 474 -7.05 -5.73 -7.13
N GLU A 475 -6.86 -6.90 -6.54
CA GLU A 475 -6.16 -8.03 -7.17
C GLU A 475 -6.81 -8.49 -8.47
N ASP A 476 -8.15 -8.53 -8.54
CA ASP A 476 -8.85 -8.98 -9.75
C ASP A 476 -8.86 -7.92 -10.85
N VAL A 477 -8.81 -6.64 -10.50
CA VAL A 477 -8.60 -5.53 -11.44
C VAL A 477 -7.24 -5.68 -12.13
N ARG A 478 -6.18 -5.92 -11.37
CA ARG A 478 -4.84 -6.13 -11.94
C ARG A 478 -4.75 -7.41 -12.76
N ALA A 479 -5.37 -8.50 -12.30
CA ALA A 479 -5.42 -9.78 -13.03
C ALA A 479 -6.11 -9.65 -14.39
N ARG A 480 -7.20 -8.87 -14.46
CA ARG A 480 -7.89 -8.55 -15.71
C ARG A 480 -7.06 -7.65 -16.61
N LEU A 481 -6.45 -6.60 -16.06
CA LEU A 481 -5.56 -5.70 -16.80
C LEU A 481 -4.35 -6.43 -17.39
N ALA A 482 -3.80 -7.44 -16.69
CA ALA A 482 -2.67 -8.24 -17.19
C ALA A 482 -2.97 -8.88 -18.56
N VAL A 483 -4.22 -9.21 -18.84
CA VAL A 483 -4.66 -9.77 -20.14
C VAL A 483 -4.41 -8.80 -21.30
N LEU A 484 -4.41 -7.48 -21.05
CA LEU A 484 -4.17 -6.47 -22.09
C LEU A 484 -2.78 -6.57 -22.71
N ALA A 485 -1.80 -7.14 -22.00
CA ALA A 485 -0.46 -7.40 -22.55
C ALA A 485 -0.50 -8.47 -23.67
N GLU A 486 -1.47 -9.37 -23.64
CA GLU A 486 -1.68 -10.39 -24.66
C GLU A 486 -2.61 -9.91 -25.81
N LEU A 487 -3.37 -8.80 -25.60
CA LEU A 487 -4.32 -8.27 -26.57
C LEU A 487 -3.72 -7.08 -27.33
N GLY A 488 -3.31 -7.25 -28.58
CA GLY A 488 -2.73 -6.20 -29.41
C GLY A 488 -3.76 -5.21 -29.95
N GLU A 489 -4.39 -5.58 -31.10
CA GLU A 489 -5.27 -4.69 -31.86
C GLU A 489 -6.61 -4.41 -31.15
N GLU A 490 -7.15 -5.39 -30.42
CA GLU A 490 -8.43 -5.26 -29.76
C GLU A 490 -8.38 -4.20 -28.68
N TRP A 491 -7.34 -4.23 -27.84
CA TRP A 491 -7.07 -3.22 -26.84
C TRP A 491 -6.80 -1.85 -27.47
N GLU A 492 -5.93 -1.80 -28.50
CA GLU A 492 -5.59 -0.55 -29.19
C GLU A 492 -6.81 0.18 -29.76
N ARG A 493 -7.75 -0.56 -30.36
CA ARG A 493 -8.98 0.00 -30.91
C ARG A 493 -9.82 0.71 -29.87
N PHE A 494 -9.99 0.12 -28.70
CA PHE A 494 -10.75 0.73 -27.62
C PHE A 494 -10.00 1.93 -27.04
N ALA A 495 -8.72 1.78 -26.70
CA ALA A 495 -7.90 2.87 -26.17
C ALA A 495 -7.87 4.09 -27.09
N ALA A 496 -7.66 3.88 -28.40
CA ALA A 496 -7.69 4.95 -29.39
C ALA A 496 -9.06 5.65 -29.49
N ALA A 497 -10.14 4.89 -29.33
CA ALA A 497 -11.49 5.45 -29.35
C ALA A 497 -11.78 6.34 -28.13
N VAL A 498 -11.28 5.96 -26.95
CA VAL A 498 -11.37 6.76 -25.72
C VAL A 498 -10.52 8.02 -25.85
N VAL A 499 -9.23 7.88 -26.22
CA VAL A 499 -8.31 9.01 -26.35
C VAL A 499 -8.79 10.03 -27.41
N ALA A 500 -9.37 9.56 -28.52
CA ALA A 500 -9.92 10.44 -29.56
C ALA A 500 -11.13 11.28 -29.09
N ARG A 501 -11.77 10.93 -27.98
CA ARG A 501 -12.89 11.67 -27.38
C ARG A 501 -12.48 12.55 -26.19
N ALA A 502 -11.22 12.54 -25.85
CA ALA A 502 -10.67 13.30 -24.72
C ALA A 502 -10.50 14.79 -25.05
N GLU A 503 -11.53 15.45 -25.60
CA GLU A 503 -11.51 16.89 -25.90
C GLU A 503 -11.36 17.66 -24.57
N GLY A 504 -10.29 18.46 -24.47
CA GLY A 504 -10.01 19.27 -23.28
C GLY A 504 -9.38 18.51 -22.10
N SER A 505 -9.04 17.21 -22.26
CA SER A 505 -8.34 16.42 -21.27
C SER A 505 -6.97 15.94 -21.77
N ASN A 506 -6.11 15.55 -20.82
CA ASN A 506 -4.78 15.01 -21.11
C ASN A 506 -4.90 13.62 -21.75
N ALA A 507 -4.26 13.40 -22.91
CA ALA A 507 -4.34 12.14 -23.64
C ALA A 507 -3.75 10.94 -22.87
N ALA A 508 -2.71 11.17 -22.05
CA ALA A 508 -2.15 10.12 -21.19
C ALA A 508 -3.15 9.74 -20.09
N PHE A 509 -3.85 10.72 -19.51
CA PHE A 509 -4.90 10.45 -18.51
C PHE A 509 -6.12 9.76 -19.14
N ALA A 510 -6.51 10.10 -20.36
CA ALA A 510 -7.57 9.39 -21.09
C ALA A 510 -7.18 7.92 -21.38
N TYR A 511 -5.92 7.66 -21.69
CA TYR A 511 -5.39 6.30 -21.83
C TYR A 511 -5.36 5.55 -20.51
N PHE A 512 -5.05 6.23 -19.39
CA PHE A 512 -5.17 5.72 -18.04
C PHE A 512 -6.62 5.31 -17.72
N LEU A 513 -7.60 6.18 -18.00
CA LEU A 513 -9.03 5.90 -17.81
C LEU A 513 -9.51 4.73 -18.67
N ALA A 514 -9.04 4.60 -19.91
CA ALA A 514 -9.40 3.48 -20.77
C ALA A 514 -8.99 2.13 -20.15
N GLN A 515 -7.81 2.05 -19.52
CA GLN A 515 -7.38 0.86 -18.78
C GLN A 515 -8.23 0.68 -17.51
N THR A 516 -8.51 1.75 -16.76
CA THR A 516 -9.34 1.70 -15.56
C THR A 516 -10.72 1.11 -15.85
N LEU A 517 -11.38 1.56 -16.93
CA LEU A 517 -12.67 1.03 -17.38
C LEU A 517 -12.62 -0.48 -17.64
N VAL A 518 -11.56 -0.96 -18.30
CA VAL A 518 -11.37 -2.41 -18.52
C VAL A 518 -11.11 -3.13 -17.21
N GLY A 519 -10.28 -2.57 -16.35
CA GLY A 519 -9.89 -3.16 -15.08
C GLY A 519 -11.07 -3.41 -14.13
N VAL A 520 -11.94 -2.43 -13.96
CA VAL A 520 -13.13 -2.55 -13.09
C VAL A 520 -14.25 -3.39 -13.73
N GLY A 521 -14.27 -3.50 -15.06
CA GLY A 521 -15.33 -4.24 -15.77
C GLY A 521 -16.62 -3.44 -15.90
N ALA A 522 -17.74 -4.13 -16.03
CA ALA A 522 -19.07 -3.52 -16.17
C ALA A 522 -19.59 -3.03 -14.80
N VAL A 523 -19.13 -1.86 -14.36
CA VAL A 523 -19.58 -1.21 -13.13
C VAL A 523 -20.85 -0.40 -13.41
N GLU A 524 -21.92 -0.63 -12.64
CA GLU A 524 -23.18 0.15 -12.76
C GLU A 524 -23.06 1.52 -12.10
N ASP A 525 -22.25 1.65 -11.04
CA ASP A 525 -22.07 2.87 -10.26
C ASP A 525 -21.01 3.79 -10.88
N ARG A 526 -21.44 4.74 -11.68
CA ARG A 526 -20.57 5.75 -12.32
C ARG A 526 -19.96 6.72 -11.31
N ASP A 527 -20.67 7.03 -10.22
CA ASP A 527 -20.20 8.00 -9.23
C ASP A 527 -18.89 7.53 -8.56
N ARG A 528 -18.73 6.22 -8.44
CA ARG A 528 -17.50 5.60 -7.95
C ARG A 528 -16.32 5.87 -8.89
N LEU A 529 -16.53 5.78 -10.20
CA LEU A 529 -15.48 6.09 -11.20
C LEU A 529 -15.19 7.59 -11.26
N HIS A 530 -16.20 8.44 -11.11
CA HIS A 530 -16.01 9.89 -11.01
C HIS A 530 -15.16 10.24 -9.78
N ALA A 531 -15.47 9.71 -8.61
CA ALA A 531 -14.70 9.93 -7.39
C ALA A 531 -13.24 9.43 -7.51
N TYR A 532 -13.04 8.25 -8.10
CA TYR A 532 -11.70 7.75 -8.38
C TYR A 532 -10.92 8.65 -9.35
N ALA A 533 -11.54 9.06 -10.45
CA ALA A 533 -10.89 9.93 -11.44
C ALA A 533 -10.54 11.29 -10.85
N GLU A 534 -11.39 11.86 -9.99
CA GLU A 534 -11.10 13.09 -9.25
C GLU A 534 -9.82 12.94 -8.42
N LYS A 535 -9.72 11.86 -7.63
CA LYS A 535 -8.49 11.57 -6.87
C LYS A 535 -7.29 11.40 -7.81
N ALA A 536 -7.39 10.53 -8.81
CA ALA A 536 -6.29 10.21 -9.72
C ALA A 536 -5.73 11.44 -10.46
N MET A 537 -6.60 12.34 -10.97
CA MET A 537 -6.12 13.53 -11.66
C MET A 537 -5.52 14.58 -10.72
N ARG A 538 -6.03 14.69 -9.48
CA ARG A 538 -5.46 15.60 -8.47
C ARG A 538 -4.11 15.10 -7.93
N GLU A 539 -3.93 13.79 -7.76
CA GLU A 539 -2.64 13.17 -7.42
C GLU A 539 -1.65 13.30 -8.58
N ALA A 540 -2.06 13.08 -9.81
CA ALA A 540 -1.21 13.36 -10.98
C ALA A 540 -0.65 14.79 -10.99
N SER A 541 -1.35 15.75 -10.41
CA SER A 541 -0.90 17.13 -10.21
C SER A 541 -0.37 17.81 -11.49
N GLN A 542 -0.92 17.47 -12.65
CA GLN A 542 -0.54 18.05 -13.94
C GLN A 542 -1.44 19.27 -14.26
N GLU A 543 -2.70 19.02 -14.57
CA GLU A 543 -3.67 20.06 -14.95
C GLU A 543 -4.43 20.58 -13.73
N THR A 544 -4.88 19.70 -12.83
CA THR A 544 -5.59 20.00 -11.59
C THR A 544 -4.85 19.43 -10.37
N ARG A 545 -5.13 19.94 -9.18
CA ARG A 545 -4.55 19.45 -7.92
C ARG A 545 -5.40 19.84 -6.72
N TRP A 546 -5.20 19.19 -5.58
CA TRP A 546 -5.97 19.42 -4.35
C TRP A 546 -6.03 20.89 -3.90
N THR A 547 -4.95 21.66 -4.11
CA THR A 547 -4.84 23.07 -3.69
C THR A 547 -5.09 24.09 -4.81
N ALA A 548 -5.32 23.62 -6.05
CA ALA A 548 -5.62 24.48 -7.20
C ALA A 548 -6.40 23.68 -8.25
N VAL A 549 -7.70 23.60 -8.01
CA VAL A 549 -8.63 22.83 -8.83
C VAL A 549 -8.90 23.53 -10.16
N ASP A 550 -8.76 22.79 -11.28
CA ASP A 550 -9.22 23.21 -12.61
C ASP A 550 -10.57 22.52 -12.90
N GLU A 551 -11.66 23.22 -12.60
CA GLU A 551 -13.02 22.70 -12.77
C GLU A 551 -13.38 22.40 -14.25
N GLU A 552 -12.75 23.04 -15.22
CA GLU A 552 -13.03 22.79 -16.63
C GLU A 552 -12.40 21.47 -17.06
N TYR A 553 -11.15 21.24 -16.66
CA TYR A 553 -10.45 19.99 -16.89
C TYR A 553 -11.16 18.81 -16.19
N GLU A 554 -11.51 18.96 -14.90
CA GLU A 554 -12.19 17.90 -14.13
C GLU A 554 -13.56 17.54 -14.75
N ARG A 555 -14.34 18.53 -15.20
CA ARG A 555 -15.60 18.28 -15.91
C ARG A 555 -15.38 17.57 -17.25
N GLY A 556 -14.30 17.88 -17.97
CA GLY A 556 -13.93 17.18 -19.21
C GLY A 556 -13.64 15.70 -19.00
N VAL A 557 -12.91 15.37 -17.91
CA VAL A 557 -12.59 13.99 -17.50
C VAL A 557 -13.86 13.23 -17.09
N GLN A 558 -14.73 13.84 -16.30
CA GLN A 558 -16.01 13.24 -15.89
C GLN A 558 -16.91 12.96 -17.09
N ALA A 559 -17.00 13.92 -18.03
CA ALA A 559 -17.74 13.73 -19.27
C ALA A 559 -17.18 12.58 -20.14
N LEU A 560 -15.87 12.36 -20.13
CA LEU A 560 -15.25 11.24 -20.83
C LEU A 560 -15.68 9.87 -20.23
N ILE A 561 -15.79 9.79 -18.92
CA ILE A 561 -16.33 8.59 -18.23
C ILE A 561 -17.79 8.38 -18.66
N ASP A 562 -18.62 9.42 -18.63
CA ASP A 562 -20.03 9.33 -19.02
C ASP A 562 -20.19 8.87 -20.47
N LEU A 563 -19.33 9.34 -21.37
CA LEU A 563 -19.33 8.90 -22.78
C LEU A 563 -19.08 7.38 -22.93
N ALA A 564 -18.31 6.75 -22.06
CA ALA A 564 -18.11 5.31 -22.10
C ALA A 564 -19.43 4.53 -21.90
N TYR A 565 -20.36 5.10 -21.13
CA TYR A 565 -21.68 4.52 -20.88
C TYR A 565 -22.75 4.97 -21.89
N ASP A 566 -22.69 6.21 -22.36
CA ASP A 566 -23.78 6.84 -23.10
C ASP A 566 -23.55 6.86 -24.62
N ASP A 567 -22.29 6.91 -25.11
CA ASP A 567 -21.97 6.78 -26.52
C ASP A 567 -22.01 5.30 -26.95
N ALA A 568 -22.95 4.96 -27.82
CA ALA A 568 -23.18 3.57 -28.24
C ALA A 568 -21.92 2.93 -28.84
N ALA A 569 -21.12 3.65 -29.60
CA ALA A 569 -19.93 3.10 -30.25
C ALA A 569 -18.79 2.82 -29.24
N LEU A 570 -18.64 3.69 -28.23
CA LEU A 570 -17.69 3.45 -27.13
C LEU A 570 -18.14 2.29 -26.27
N ARG A 571 -19.38 2.27 -25.85
CA ARG A 571 -19.95 1.19 -25.03
C ARG A 571 -19.84 -0.17 -25.73
N ASP A 572 -20.24 -0.26 -27.01
CA ASP A 572 -20.10 -1.50 -27.79
C ASP A 572 -18.62 -1.92 -27.90
N GLY A 573 -17.69 -0.98 -28.02
CA GLY A 573 -16.25 -1.23 -28.03
C GLY A 573 -15.77 -1.79 -26.70
N TRP A 574 -16.20 -1.20 -25.60
CA TRP A 574 -15.90 -1.62 -24.24
C TRP A 574 -16.47 -3.02 -23.94
N GLU A 575 -17.76 -3.26 -24.21
CA GLU A 575 -18.40 -4.56 -24.01
C GLU A 575 -17.72 -5.67 -24.81
N ARG A 576 -17.33 -5.41 -26.06
CA ARG A 576 -16.55 -6.37 -26.87
C ARG A 576 -15.19 -6.69 -26.23
N LEU A 577 -14.51 -5.69 -25.68
CA LEU A 577 -13.22 -5.90 -25.03
C LEU A 577 -13.39 -6.63 -23.71
N LEU A 578 -14.41 -6.30 -22.92
CA LEU A 578 -14.73 -7.01 -21.68
C LEU A 578 -15.00 -8.49 -21.93
N ALA A 579 -15.76 -8.84 -22.98
CA ALA A 579 -15.98 -10.23 -23.34
C ALA A 579 -14.69 -11.01 -23.70
N LEU A 580 -13.62 -10.32 -24.11
CA LEU A 580 -12.32 -10.93 -24.39
C LEU A 580 -11.43 -11.08 -23.16
N VAL A 581 -11.59 -10.21 -22.14
CA VAL A 581 -10.71 -10.18 -20.96
C VAL A 581 -11.32 -10.89 -19.76
N GLU A 582 -12.62 -11.12 -19.71
CA GLU A 582 -13.32 -11.61 -18.52
C GLU A 582 -12.86 -13.01 -18.10
N GLU A 583 -13.05 -14.04 -18.95
CA GLU A 583 -12.61 -15.40 -18.62
C GLU A 583 -11.08 -15.52 -18.45
N PRO A 584 -10.23 -14.91 -19.32
CA PRO A 584 -8.80 -14.87 -19.10
C PRO A 584 -8.42 -14.14 -17.81
N GLY A 585 -9.12 -13.07 -17.45
CA GLY A 585 -8.94 -12.33 -16.19
C GLY A 585 -9.23 -13.19 -14.97
N TRP A 586 -10.34 -13.96 -14.99
CA TRP A 586 -10.63 -14.92 -13.93
C TRP A 586 -9.58 -16.03 -13.83
N SER A 587 -9.05 -16.50 -14.96
CA SER A 587 -7.95 -17.47 -14.97
C SER A 587 -6.71 -16.92 -14.28
N ASN A 588 -6.30 -15.68 -14.62
CA ASN A 588 -5.18 -14.99 -13.96
C ASN A 588 -5.46 -14.78 -12.47
N ALA A 589 -6.65 -14.33 -12.10
CA ALA A 589 -7.02 -14.07 -10.70
C ALA A 589 -6.95 -15.34 -9.84
N LEU A 590 -7.44 -16.48 -10.35
CA LEU A 590 -7.32 -17.77 -9.65
C LEU A 590 -5.85 -18.21 -9.55
N GLY A 591 -5.08 -18.00 -10.61
CA GLY A 591 -3.64 -18.30 -10.64
C GLY A 591 -2.87 -17.47 -9.62
N GLN A 592 -3.05 -16.16 -9.65
CA GLN A 592 -2.42 -15.23 -8.71
C GLN A 592 -2.81 -15.55 -7.26
N LYS A 593 -4.10 -15.78 -6.99
CA LYS A 593 -4.59 -16.13 -5.65
C LYS A 593 -3.97 -17.44 -5.16
N LEU A 594 -3.97 -18.50 -5.94
CA LEU A 594 -3.38 -19.77 -5.50
C LEU A 594 -1.86 -19.65 -5.29
N VAL A 595 -1.15 -18.95 -6.18
CA VAL A 595 0.28 -18.69 -6.03
C VAL A 595 0.55 -17.92 -4.75
N GLN A 596 -0.15 -16.83 -4.48
CA GLN A 596 0.00 -16.03 -3.26
C GLN A 596 -0.28 -16.84 -2.00
N LEU A 597 -1.31 -17.68 -2.01
CA LEU A 597 -1.67 -18.51 -0.87
C LEU A 597 -0.68 -19.65 -0.60
N THR A 598 0.12 -20.05 -1.57
CA THR A 598 1.00 -21.23 -1.47
C THR A 598 2.49 -20.94 -1.57
N MET A 599 2.90 -19.77 -2.09
CA MET A 599 4.31 -19.36 -2.16
C MET A 599 4.97 -19.26 -0.77
N PRO A 600 6.31 -19.10 -0.67
CA PRO A 600 6.98 -18.84 0.59
C PRO A 600 6.49 -17.56 1.26
N GLY A 601 6.08 -17.65 2.53
CA GLY A 601 5.53 -16.54 3.31
C GLY A 601 4.26 -16.93 4.05
N VAL A 602 3.68 -15.95 4.74
CA VAL A 602 2.39 -16.02 5.44
C VAL A 602 1.36 -15.26 4.64
N PRO A 603 0.40 -15.92 3.99
CA PRO A 603 -0.55 -15.23 3.13
C PRO A 603 -1.56 -14.41 3.93
N ASP A 604 -1.75 -13.17 3.49
CA ASP A 604 -2.85 -12.31 3.91
C ASP A 604 -4.00 -12.34 2.90
N VAL A 605 -5.21 -12.42 3.38
CA VAL A 605 -6.43 -12.20 2.60
C VAL A 605 -7.03 -10.88 3.05
N TYR A 606 -7.04 -9.89 2.16
CA TYR A 606 -7.72 -8.64 2.43
C TYR A 606 -9.23 -8.85 2.41
N GLN A 607 -9.96 -8.19 3.32
CA GLN A 607 -11.41 -8.34 3.48
C GLN A 607 -12.16 -8.30 2.14
N GLY A 608 -12.93 -9.35 1.86
CA GLY A 608 -13.77 -9.44 0.67
C GLY A 608 -13.12 -10.08 -0.55
N THR A 609 -11.77 -10.20 -0.59
CA THR A 609 -11.04 -10.68 -1.77
C THR A 609 -11.05 -12.20 -1.95
N GLU A 610 -11.73 -12.93 -1.10
CA GLU A 610 -12.05 -14.34 -1.33
C GLU A 610 -13.12 -14.55 -2.40
N LEU A 611 -13.84 -13.50 -2.81
CA LEU A 611 -14.70 -13.44 -4.01
C LEU A 611 -14.07 -12.49 -5.04
N TRP A 612 -14.74 -12.33 -6.20
CA TRP A 612 -14.33 -11.33 -7.17
C TRP A 612 -14.47 -9.93 -6.57
N GLU A 613 -13.45 -9.12 -6.81
CA GLU A 613 -13.31 -7.81 -6.19
C GLU A 613 -12.76 -6.82 -7.23
N ASP A 614 -13.43 -5.68 -7.36
CA ASP A 614 -13.19 -4.69 -8.42
C ASP A 614 -12.74 -3.32 -7.87
N SER A 615 -12.22 -3.27 -6.63
CA SER A 615 -11.88 -1.99 -6.01
C SER A 615 -10.67 -1.32 -6.65
N LEU A 616 -10.68 -0.02 -6.52
CA LEU A 616 -9.62 0.90 -6.84
C LEU A 616 -8.97 1.41 -5.54
N VAL A 617 -8.12 2.44 -5.62
CA VAL A 617 -7.43 2.99 -4.44
C VAL A 617 -8.41 3.49 -3.37
N ASP A 618 -7.93 3.66 -2.15
CA ASP A 618 -8.73 4.20 -1.05
C ASP A 618 -9.45 5.52 -1.42
N PRO A 619 -10.67 5.74 -0.94
CA PRO A 619 -11.45 4.92 0.01
C PRO A 619 -12.21 3.76 -0.61
N ASP A 620 -12.14 3.53 -1.93
CA ASP A 620 -12.93 2.54 -2.65
C ASP A 620 -12.62 1.10 -2.19
N ASN A 621 -11.35 0.77 -1.90
CA ASN A 621 -10.93 -0.53 -1.37
C ASN A 621 -11.37 -0.80 0.09
N ARG A 622 -12.05 0.15 0.73
CA ARG A 622 -12.57 0.04 2.11
C ARG A 622 -14.10 -0.07 2.15
N ARG A 623 -14.75 -0.39 1.03
CA ARG A 623 -16.21 -0.60 0.96
C ARG A 623 -16.66 -1.70 1.95
N PRO A 624 -17.92 -1.62 2.46
CA PRO A 624 -18.47 -2.67 3.31
C PRO A 624 -18.46 -4.05 2.65
N VAL A 625 -18.15 -5.07 3.43
CA VAL A 625 -18.15 -6.48 2.97
C VAL A 625 -19.41 -7.18 3.46
N ASP A 626 -20.14 -7.84 2.57
CA ASP A 626 -21.28 -8.68 2.93
C ASP A 626 -20.79 -10.07 3.39
N PHE A 627 -20.50 -10.20 4.68
CA PHE A 627 -20.09 -11.47 5.29
C PHE A 627 -21.23 -12.49 5.37
N ALA A 628 -22.50 -12.06 5.35
CA ALA A 628 -23.62 -12.97 5.37
C ALA A 628 -23.73 -13.73 4.04
N GLU A 629 -23.58 -13.03 2.93
CA GLU A 629 -23.55 -13.66 1.59
C GLU A 629 -22.37 -14.62 1.44
N ARG A 630 -21.17 -14.22 1.89
CA ARG A 630 -19.98 -15.06 1.86
C ARG A 630 -20.13 -16.33 2.68
N ARG A 631 -20.70 -16.24 3.87
CA ARG A 631 -21.01 -17.41 4.71
C ARG A 631 -22.02 -18.33 4.04
N ARG A 632 -23.06 -17.77 3.41
CA ARG A 632 -24.08 -18.54 2.68
C ARG A 632 -23.44 -19.27 1.48
N LEU A 633 -22.61 -18.58 0.72
CA LEU A 633 -21.94 -19.15 -0.44
C LEU A 633 -20.96 -20.26 -0.01
N LEU A 634 -20.12 -20.01 1.01
CA LEU A 634 -19.20 -21.00 1.54
C LEU A 634 -19.92 -22.29 1.99
N ALA A 635 -21.05 -22.15 2.69
CA ALA A 635 -21.85 -23.29 3.14
C ALA A 635 -22.50 -24.07 1.97
N SER A 636 -22.68 -23.45 0.81
CA SER A 636 -23.27 -24.07 -0.38
C SER A 636 -22.26 -24.84 -1.22
N LEU A 637 -20.97 -24.69 -0.99
CA LEU A 637 -19.91 -25.35 -1.77
C LEU A 637 -19.88 -26.85 -1.45
N THR A 638 -20.19 -27.69 -2.46
CA THR A 638 -20.25 -29.17 -2.31
C THR A 638 -19.25 -29.89 -3.21
N GLY A 639 -18.42 -29.16 -3.95
CA GLY A 639 -17.43 -29.69 -4.89
C GLY A 639 -16.86 -28.55 -5.74
N THR A 640 -16.03 -28.89 -6.74
CA THR A 640 -15.38 -27.92 -7.63
C THR A 640 -16.38 -27.05 -8.37
N PRO A 641 -16.48 -25.73 -8.10
CA PRO A 641 -17.40 -24.84 -8.80
C PRO A 641 -16.93 -24.56 -10.23
N ARG A 642 -17.83 -24.06 -11.06
CA ARG A 642 -17.45 -23.47 -12.36
C ARG A 642 -16.77 -22.14 -12.14
N VAL A 643 -15.89 -21.76 -13.05
CA VAL A 643 -15.34 -20.42 -13.13
C VAL A 643 -16.37 -19.54 -13.84
N ASP A 644 -17.02 -18.67 -13.10
CA ASP A 644 -18.03 -17.73 -13.58
C ASP A 644 -18.10 -16.48 -12.70
N GLY A 645 -19.00 -15.56 -13.03
CA GLY A 645 -19.16 -14.28 -12.30
C GLY A 645 -19.61 -14.39 -10.84
N SER A 646 -19.97 -15.58 -10.33
CA SER A 646 -20.42 -15.77 -8.94
C SER A 646 -19.28 -15.65 -7.90
N GLY A 647 -18.01 -15.81 -8.32
CA GLY A 647 -16.86 -15.87 -7.43
C GLY A 647 -16.71 -17.18 -6.65
N ALA A 648 -17.62 -18.14 -6.81
CA ALA A 648 -17.59 -19.41 -6.09
C ALA A 648 -16.27 -20.19 -6.31
N ALA A 649 -15.69 -20.11 -7.51
CA ALA A 649 -14.42 -20.75 -7.83
C ALA A 649 -13.27 -20.12 -7.03
N LYS A 650 -13.23 -18.79 -6.88
CA LYS A 650 -12.20 -18.09 -6.09
C LYS A 650 -12.33 -18.41 -4.60
N LEU A 651 -13.57 -18.42 -4.07
CA LEU A 651 -13.85 -18.82 -2.69
C LEU A 651 -13.41 -20.27 -2.43
N TRP A 652 -13.65 -21.19 -3.37
CA TRP A 652 -13.23 -22.58 -3.28
C TRP A 652 -11.71 -22.74 -3.22
N VAL A 653 -10.99 -22.09 -4.14
CA VAL A 653 -9.52 -22.10 -4.19
C VAL A 653 -8.95 -21.50 -2.90
N THR A 654 -9.46 -20.34 -2.48
CA THR A 654 -9.01 -19.66 -1.26
C THR A 654 -9.23 -20.54 -0.02
N THR A 655 -10.45 -21.04 0.15
CA THR A 655 -10.80 -21.88 1.30
C THR A 655 -9.96 -23.15 1.37
N THR A 656 -9.80 -23.83 0.22
CA THR A 656 -9.06 -25.11 0.16
C THR A 656 -7.60 -24.90 0.48
N ALA A 657 -6.97 -23.87 -0.09
CA ALA A 657 -5.56 -23.56 0.17
C ALA A 657 -5.31 -23.12 1.64
N LEU A 658 -6.17 -22.25 2.19
CA LEU A 658 -6.06 -21.80 3.58
C LEU A 658 -6.23 -22.96 4.58
N ARG A 659 -7.23 -23.81 4.36
CA ARG A 659 -7.44 -24.99 5.20
C ARG A 659 -6.26 -25.95 5.13
N LEU A 660 -5.72 -26.20 3.94
CA LEU A 660 -4.56 -27.05 3.77
C LEU A 660 -3.33 -26.48 4.54
N ARG A 661 -3.06 -25.19 4.42
CA ARG A 661 -1.97 -24.55 5.16
C ARG A 661 -2.15 -24.63 6.67
N ARG A 662 -3.37 -24.42 7.16
CA ARG A 662 -3.69 -24.48 8.59
C ARG A 662 -3.56 -25.91 9.14
N ASP A 663 -4.11 -26.87 8.41
CA ASP A 663 -4.26 -28.24 8.89
C ASP A 663 -3.02 -29.13 8.58
N ARG A 664 -2.21 -28.74 7.58
CA ARG A 664 -1.02 -29.45 7.11
C ARG A 664 0.17 -28.52 6.85
N PRO A 665 0.58 -27.70 7.85
CA PRO A 665 1.64 -26.70 7.67
C PRO A 665 3.00 -27.29 7.26
N GLU A 666 3.25 -28.56 7.62
CA GLU A 666 4.46 -29.29 7.24
C GLU A 666 4.65 -29.44 5.73
N LEU A 667 3.59 -29.30 4.94
CA LEU A 667 3.65 -29.37 3.46
C LEU A 667 4.19 -28.11 2.80
N PHE A 668 4.48 -27.04 3.57
CA PHE A 668 4.87 -25.71 3.08
C PHE A 668 6.28 -25.28 3.55
N GLY A 669 7.15 -26.24 3.87
CA GLY A 669 8.47 -25.98 4.48
C GLY A 669 9.60 -25.69 3.49
N SER A 670 9.44 -25.93 2.19
CA SER A 670 10.47 -25.74 1.17
C SER A 670 9.94 -25.08 -0.09
N TYR A 671 10.79 -24.87 -1.09
CA TYR A 671 10.38 -24.40 -2.42
C TYR A 671 11.27 -25.02 -3.50
N ALA A 672 10.67 -25.68 -4.46
CA ALA A 672 11.36 -26.23 -5.62
C ALA A 672 10.48 -26.07 -6.88
N PRO A 673 10.98 -25.46 -7.97
CA PRO A 673 10.29 -25.49 -9.26
C PRO A 673 10.06 -26.93 -9.73
N VAL A 674 8.88 -27.19 -10.31
CA VAL A 674 8.57 -28.49 -10.90
C VAL A 674 8.58 -28.38 -12.42
N PRO A 675 9.35 -29.22 -13.12
CA PRO A 675 9.45 -29.12 -14.57
C PRO A 675 8.14 -29.37 -15.28
N VAL A 676 7.78 -28.47 -16.19
CA VAL A 676 6.71 -28.63 -17.17
C VAL A 676 7.36 -28.73 -18.56
N THR A 677 6.96 -29.69 -19.36
CA THR A 677 7.52 -29.94 -20.70
C THR A 677 6.41 -29.98 -21.74
N GLY A 678 6.72 -29.65 -22.99
CA GLY A 678 5.76 -29.61 -24.09
C GLY A 678 5.53 -28.22 -24.65
N SER A 679 4.64 -28.11 -25.65
CA SER A 679 4.43 -26.89 -26.43
C SER A 679 3.83 -25.72 -25.64
N GLY A 680 3.10 -25.97 -24.56
CA GLY A 680 2.49 -24.96 -23.67
C GLY A 680 3.26 -24.73 -22.36
N ALA A 681 4.47 -25.20 -22.21
CA ALA A 681 5.20 -25.16 -20.93
C ALA A 681 5.36 -23.74 -20.36
N GLN A 682 5.53 -22.72 -21.21
CA GLN A 682 5.65 -21.31 -20.81
C GLN A 682 4.34 -20.74 -20.23
N HIS A 683 3.22 -21.43 -20.37
CA HIS A 683 1.91 -21.02 -19.84
C HIS A 683 1.59 -21.63 -18.47
N ALA A 684 2.52 -22.36 -17.85
CA ALA A 684 2.33 -22.96 -16.54
C ALA A 684 3.35 -22.49 -15.53
N ILE A 685 2.89 -22.10 -14.34
CA ILE A 685 3.70 -21.96 -13.14
C ILE A 685 3.54 -23.24 -12.34
N ALA A 686 4.63 -23.93 -11.98
CA ALA A 686 4.56 -25.16 -11.18
C ALA A 686 5.70 -25.24 -10.16
N TYR A 687 5.38 -25.49 -8.88
CA TYR A 687 6.35 -25.65 -7.81
C TYR A 687 5.84 -26.50 -6.67
N ASP A 688 6.76 -27.20 -5.98
CA ASP A 688 6.48 -27.99 -4.77
C ASP A 688 7.00 -27.26 -3.52
N ARG A 689 6.18 -27.24 -2.49
CA ARG A 689 6.46 -26.63 -1.20
C ARG A 689 6.96 -27.62 -0.14
N GLY A 690 7.25 -28.85 -0.52
CA GLY A 690 7.63 -29.96 0.38
C GLY A 690 6.50 -30.96 0.60
N GLY A 691 5.61 -31.07 -0.38
CA GLY A 691 4.47 -31.99 -0.39
C GLY A 691 3.14 -31.35 -0.77
N ALA A 692 3.07 -30.02 -0.88
CA ALA A 692 2.00 -29.28 -1.53
C ALA A 692 2.53 -28.70 -2.85
N LEU A 693 2.04 -29.19 -3.97
CA LEU A 693 2.46 -28.79 -5.31
C LEU A 693 1.38 -27.91 -5.95
N THR A 694 1.77 -26.69 -6.30
CA THR A 694 0.92 -25.70 -6.97
C THR A 694 1.14 -25.71 -8.46
N VAL A 695 0.05 -25.69 -9.23
CA VAL A 695 0.07 -25.46 -10.69
C VAL A 695 -0.92 -24.35 -11.02
N ALA A 696 -0.47 -23.36 -11.81
CA ALA A 696 -1.32 -22.26 -12.24
C ALA A 696 -1.11 -21.95 -13.73
N THR A 697 -2.21 -21.70 -14.44
CA THR A 697 -2.19 -21.19 -15.81
C THR A 697 -1.79 -19.72 -15.80
N ARG A 698 -0.85 -19.33 -16.65
CA ARG A 698 -0.52 -17.95 -16.97
C ARG A 698 -0.66 -17.69 -18.46
N LEU A 699 -0.86 -16.43 -18.86
CA LEU A 699 -0.99 -16.01 -20.25
C LEU A 699 -2.08 -16.84 -21.00
N PRO A 700 -3.32 -16.82 -20.51
CA PRO A 700 -4.39 -17.69 -21.01
C PRO A 700 -4.79 -17.39 -22.45
N VAL A 701 -4.67 -16.15 -22.95
CA VAL A 701 -4.97 -15.79 -24.33
C VAL A 701 -3.94 -16.38 -25.29
N GLY A 702 -2.65 -16.28 -24.95
CA GLY A 702 -1.56 -16.90 -25.71
C GLY A 702 -1.71 -18.42 -25.78
N LEU A 703 -2.05 -19.06 -24.66
CA LEU A 703 -2.33 -20.49 -24.58
C LEU A 703 -3.49 -20.89 -25.52
N ALA A 704 -4.60 -20.15 -25.49
CA ALA A 704 -5.74 -20.42 -26.34
C ALA A 704 -5.40 -20.25 -27.84
N ARG A 705 -4.65 -19.20 -28.20
CA ARG A 705 -4.17 -18.97 -29.57
C ARG A 705 -3.22 -20.06 -30.07
N ALA A 706 -2.44 -20.67 -29.16
CA ALA A 706 -1.56 -21.81 -29.46
C ALA A 706 -2.31 -23.14 -29.61
N GLY A 707 -3.63 -23.18 -29.39
CA GLY A 707 -4.46 -24.37 -29.44
C GLY A 707 -4.57 -25.16 -28.13
N GLY A 708 -4.31 -24.51 -27.02
CA GLY A 708 -4.39 -25.07 -25.68
C GLY A 708 -3.10 -25.79 -25.25
N TRP A 709 -3.21 -26.69 -24.30
CA TRP A 709 -2.08 -27.38 -23.68
C TRP A 709 -1.32 -28.36 -24.57
N GLY A 710 -1.92 -28.83 -25.68
CA GLY A 710 -1.30 -29.75 -26.63
C GLY A 710 -0.69 -31.00 -25.96
N ASP A 711 0.62 -31.18 -26.11
CA ASP A 711 1.42 -32.27 -25.51
C ASP A 711 2.06 -31.92 -24.16
N THR A 712 1.60 -30.86 -23.54
CA THR A 712 2.21 -30.33 -22.28
C THR A 712 1.94 -31.26 -21.11
N VAL A 713 3.04 -31.59 -20.38
CA VAL A 713 3.04 -32.57 -19.29
C VAL A 713 3.73 -31.98 -18.07
N LEU A 714 3.14 -32.17 -16.89
CA LEU A 714 3.75 -31.97 -15.59
C LEU A 714 4.48 -33.25 -15.17
N GLY A 715 5.76 -33.15 -14.87
CA GLY A 715 6.57 -34.29 -14.40
C GLY A 715 6.31 -34.61 -12.92
N LEU A 716 5.42 -35.55 -12.66
CA LEU A 716 5.16 -36.04 -11.30
C LEU A 716 5.86 -37.37 -11.06
N GLU A 717 6.32 -37.60 -9.83
CA GLU A 717 6.80 -38.88 -9.32
C GLU A 717 5.91 -39.37 -8.18
N GLY A 718 5.41 -40.61 -8.27
CA GLY A 718 4.50 -41.21 -7.29
C GLY A 718 3.09 -40.67 -7.34
N GLY A 719 2.29 -41.02 -6.32
CA GLY A 719 0.88 -40.66 -6.22
C GLY A 719 0.65 -39.28 -5.65
N TRP A 720 -0.24 -38.51 -6.30
CA TRP A 720 -0.68 -37.18 -5.88
C TRP A 720 -2.19 -37.06 -5.97
N THR A 721 -2.80 -36.27 -5.09
CA THR A 721 -4.22 -35.96 -5.13
C THR A 721 -4.38 -34.45 -5.30
N ASP A 722 -5.09 -34.00 -6.33
CA ASP A 722 -5.50 -32.60 -6.43
C ASP A 722 -6.66 -32.33 -5.47
N VAL A 723 -6.41 -31.52 -4.45
CA VAL A 723 -7.41 -31.23 -3.43
C VAL A 723 -8.50 -30.27 -3.91
N LEU A 724 -8.31 -29.59 -5.05
CA LEU A 724 -9.34 -28.74 -5.65
C LEU A 724 -10.37 -29.56 -6.42
N SER A 725 -9.96 -30.57 -7.16
CA SER A 725 -10.86 -31.44 -7.97
C SER A 725 -11.17 -32.79 -7.33
N GLY A 726 -10.36 -33.24 -6.38
CA GLY A 726 -10.45 -34.56 -5.77
C GLY A 726 -9.86 -35.71 -6.64
N HIS A 727 -9.26 -35.39 -7.79
CA HIS A 727 -8.68 -36.42 -8.67
C HIS A 727 -7.29 -36.85 -8.20
N ALA A 728 -7.02 -38.15 -8.31
CA ALA A 728 -5.72 -38.74 -8.01
C ALA A 728 -4.93 -38.99 -9.30
N TYR A 729 -3.62 -38.76 -9.25
CA TYR A 729 -2.69 -38.97 -10.35
C TYR A 729 -1.50 -39.79 -9.89
N ASP A 730 -0.99 -40.68 -10.74
CA ASP A 730 0.21 -41.46 -10.46
C ASP A 730 1.17 -41.34 -11.67
N GLY A 731 2.32 -40.71 -11.43
CA GLY A 731 3.28 -40.35 -12.47
C GLY A 731 2.92 -39.08 -13.28
N PRO A 732 3.59 -38.86 -14.43
CA PRO A 732 3.42 -37.67 -15.23
C PRO A 732 1.96 -37.45 -15.70
N VAL A 733 1.46 -36.22 -15.62
CA VAL A 733 0.07 -35.88 -15.97
C VAL A 733 0.04 -34.81 -17.07
N ARG A 734 -0.86 -34.96 -18.04
CA ARG A 734 -1.09 -33.91 -19.05
C ARG A 734 -1.79 -32.70 -18.39
N LEU A 735 -1.31 -31.49 -18.66
CA LEU A 735 -1.96 -30.30 -18.13
C LEU A 735 -3.38 -30.09 -18.63
N ALA A 736 -3.69 -30.55 -19.84
CA ALA A 736 -5.06 -30.55 -20.36
C ALA A 736 -6.06 -31.37 -19.50
N ASP A 737 -5.58 -32.44 -18.86
CA ASP A 737 -6.40 -33.31 -18.00
C ASP A 737 -6.43 -32.74 -16.56
N LEU A 738 -5.27 -32.26 -16.04
CA LEU A 738 -5.16 -31.71 -14.70
C LEU A 738 -5.97 -30.42 -14.54
N LEU A 739 -5.91 -29.53 -15.53
CA LEU A 739 -6.52 -28.19 -15.51
C LEU A 739 -7.86 -28.14 -16.30
N ALA A 740 -8.52 -29.29 -16.45
CA ALA A 740 -9.78 -29.37 -17.20
C ALA A 740 -10.97 -28.66 -16.52
N SER A 741 -10.99 -28.61 -15.19
CA SER A 741 -12.10 -28.03 -14.41
C SER A 741 -11.80 -26.60 -13.90
N LEU A 742 -10.56 -26.34 -13.51
CA LEU A 742 -10.06 -25.05 -13.03
C LEU A 742 -8.72 -24.76 -13.71
N PRO A 743 -8.39 -23.48 -13.91
CA PRO A 743 -7.08 -23.09 -14.48
C PRO A 743 -5.92 -23.26 -13.48
N VAL A 744 -6.20 -23.85 -12.33
CA VAL A 744 -5.27 -24.07 -11.22
C VAL A 744 -5.45 -25.45 -10.61
N ALA A 745 -4.39 -26.02 -10.03
CA ALA A 745 -4.44 -27.26 -9.26
C ALA A 745 -3.53 -27.17 -8.01
N LEU A 746 -3.94 -27.80 -6.93
CA LEU A 746 -3.20 -27.92 -5.69
C LEU A 746 -3.10 -29.40 -5.30
N LEU A 747 -1.96 -29.98 -5.56
CA LEU A 747 -1.75 -31.41 -5.36
C LEU A 747 -1.04 -31.68 -4.03
N VAL A 748 -1.44 -32.73 -3.34
CA VAL A 748 -0.81 -33.20 -2.10
C VAL A 748 -0.44 -34.68 -2.20
N ARG A 749 0.59 -35.07 -1.45
CA ARG A 749 0.99 -36.47 -1.25
C ARG A 749 0.32 -37.11 -0.06
#